data_1118a5e65d3de76465ba740001eb3a3b
#
_entry.id   1118a5e65d3de76465ba740001eb3a3b
#
_cell.length_a   1.000
_cell.length_b   1.000
_cell.length_c   1.000
_cell.angle_alpha   90.00
_cell.angle_beta   90.00
_cell.angle_gamma   90.00
#
_symmetry.space_group_name_H-M   'P 1'
#
loop_
_entity.id
_entity.type
_entity.pdbx_description
1 polymer ?
#
loop_
_entity_poly.entity_id
_entity_poly.type
_entity_poly.pdbx_seq_one_letter_code
_entity_poly.pdbx_strand_id
1 'polypeptide(L)'
;MNISYKWLKRYIDTDLTPDQVAEALTSLGLEVGAVEQVETIKGGLRGLVVGQVVTCIDHPNSDHLHITTVNLGDGNDPVQIVCGAPNVAAGQKVIVATLGTKLYDGDQEFTIKRSKMRGEESLGMICAEDEIGVGTSHDGIIVLPEEAVVGTPAADYYGIEDDYLIEVDLTPNRIDGGSHYGVARDLAAWMRRHGMDGNLHKPSVDAFASDRKDGGIPVTVENAEACPRYAGLTLRGVKVQESPKWLKDLLLAVGQRPINNIVDITNYILLGTGQPMHCFDLSKVKGDRIVVRTVQPGTKFVTLDGVERTLTDRDLMICNGEEPMCIGGVFGGLDSGVTEGTTDVFLESAYFHPTWIRKTARRFGLNTDASFRFERGIDPNEVIYNLKLAAMLVKELAGGEICGDIVDVKAHDFPGFPVELRFDYVTGLIGKDIPHDIIRDIVKSLEMEITAEDEEKMQLVVPTYRVDVRRPCDVVEDILRVYGYNNIELTNDVHSSLSNKTDVDWRDDMQETVSNQLTSVGYHEIMNNSLTVGAYYEGLTTYPADLCVKIMNPLSSDLNVMRQTLLFGGLESIARNINHKNPNLRLYEFGNVYSHDGSISQEEKALAPYSESTQMAMWLTGNNHDESWADKVRALNVYDLKADLENMFANMGINLRDLVIEQFEDETLSPALRYSNRGGKVIAVMGVVDEALAKKFDVDQPVYYAQVNWNLACKVAMKKDIKYSDLPKTLPLRRDLALLVDRKVTYDDIRRVVESTEKKLLKSMTLFDVYESNKLAAGKKSYAISMILQDNEKTLNDKQIDAIMSKIIKNLETQLGAQLR
;
A
#
# COMPACT_ATOMS: atom_id res chain seq x y z
N MET A 1 4.02 -14.01 -6.03
CA MET A 1 5.06 -14.82 -6.70
C MET A 1 4.60 -16.27 -6.77
N ASN A 2 4.80 -16.92 -7.90
CA ASN A 2 4.35 -18.29 -8.14
C ASN A 2 5.45 -19.29 -7.76
N ILE A 3 5.14 -20.25 -6.89
CA ILE A 3 6.01 -21.32 -6.45
C ILE A 3 5.42 -22.65 -6.91
N SER A 4 6.16 -23.41 -7.73
CA SER A 4 5.84 -24.80 -8.05
C SER A 4 6.23 -25.69 -6.89
N TYR A 5 5.31 -26.52 -6.41
CA TYR A 5 5.58 -27.45 -5.32
C TYR A 5 6.63 -28.52 -5.70
N LYS A 6 6.58 -29.02 -6.95
CA LYS A 6 7.62 -29.92 -7.47
C LYS A 6 8.99 -29.28 -7.53
N TRP A 7 9.05 -28.03 -7.95
CA TRP A 7 10.30 -27.28 -7.99
C TRP A 7 10.82 -26.98 -6.58
N LEU A 8 9.92 -26.62 -5.64
CA LEU A 8 10.27 -26.43 -4.23
C LEU A 8 10.92 -27.68 -3.63
N LYS A 9 10.37 -28.87 -3.92
CA LYS A 9 10.92 -30.18 -3.48
C LYS A 9 12.31 -30.51 -4.04
N ARG A 10 12.80 -29.78 -5.03
CA ARG A 10 14.19 -29.91 -5.46
C ARG A 10 15.18 -29.26 -4.51
N TYR A 11 14.68 -28.36 -3.65
CA TYR A 11 15.50 -27.61 -2.71
C TYR A 11 15.28 -28.02 -1.26
N ILE A 12 14.23 -28.77 -0.94
CA ILE A 12 13.93 -29.20 0.42
C ILE A 12 13.25 -30.56 0.43
N ASP A 13 13.73 -31.44 1.34
CA ASP A 13 13.05 -32.68 1.63
C ASP A 13 11.83 -32.43 2.51
N THR A 14 10.64 -32.69 1.99
CA THR A 14 9.40 -32.52 2.74
C THR A 14 8.31 -33.51 2.28
N ASP A 15 7.58 -34.03 3.27
CA ASP A 15 6.37 -34.81 3.09
C ASP A 15 5.09 -33.98 3.33
N LEU A 16 5.23 -32.70 3.64
CA LEU A 16 4.10 -31.79 3.79
C LEU A 16 3.31 -31.71 2.48
N THR A 17 2.00 -31.74 2.58
CA THR A 17 1.13 -31.48 1.42
C THR A 17 1.22 -30.01 0.98
N PRO A 18 0.83 -29.67 -0.26
CA PRO A 18 0.80 -28.26 -0.72
C PRO A 18 0.04 -27.33 0.22
N ASP A 19 -1.09 -27.76 0.77
CA ASP A 19 -1.89 -26.99 1.72
C ASP A 19 -1.16 -26.77 3.06
N GLN A 20 -0.47 -27.79 3.56
CA GLN A 20 0.36 -27.69 4.78
C GLN A 20 1.56 -26.77 4.56
N VAL A 21 2.16 -26.79 3.37
CA VAL A 21 3.22 -25.83 3.00
C VAL A 21 2.66 -24.41 2.97
N ALA A 22 1.48 -24.19 2.41
CA ALA A 22 0.82 -22.89 2.36
C ALA A 22 0.53 -22.35 3.77
N GLU A 23 0.04 -23.18 4.67
CA GLU A 23 -0.19 -22.84 6.08
C GLU A 23 1.11 -22.47 6.80
N ALA A 24 2.16 -23.26 6.61
CA ALA A 24 3.49 -23.02 7.18
C ALA A 24 4.08 -21.69 6.69
N LEU A 25 4.04 -21.42 5.38
CA LEU A 25 4.54 -20.17 4.78
C LEU A 25 3.77 -18.95 5.28
N THR A 26 2.44 -19.04 5.33
CA THR A 26 1.61 -17.95 5.87
C THR A 26 1.95 -17.66 7.34
N SER A 27 2.15 -18.70 8.15
CA SER A 27 2.55 -18.54 9.55
C SER A 27 3.92 -17.89 9.73
N LEU A 28 4.79 -18.00 8.72
CA LEU A 28 6.12 -17.37 8.67
C LEU A 28 6.11 -15.95 8.11
N GLY A 29 4.93 -15.42 7.72
CA GLY A 29 4.80 -14.10 7.11
C GLY A 29 5.04 -14.07 5.59
N LEU A 30 5.05 -15.23 4.94
CA LEU A 30 4.96 -15.37 3.49
C LEU A 30 3.51 -15.75 3.15
N GLU A 31 2.63 -14.78 3.08
CA GLU A 31 1.19 -14.99 2.88
C GLU A 31 0.92 -15.74 1.58
N VAL A 32 0.13 -16.81 1.68
CA VAL A 32 -0.30 -17.59 0.52
C VAL A 32 -1.71 -17.20 0.14
N GLY A 33 -1.87 -16.63 -1.06
CA GLY A 33 -3.16 -16.20 -1.60
C GLY A 33 -3.98 -17.35 -2.17
N ALA A 34 -3.32 -18.31 -2.85
CA ALA A 34 -3.99 -19.46 -3.45
C ALA A 34 -3.04 -20.68 -3.54
N VAL A 35 -3.64 -21.87 -3.56
CA VAL A 35 -2.99 -23.13 -3.94
C VAL A 35 -3.83 -23.73 -5.07
N GLU A 36 -3.23 -23.85 -6.26
CA GLU A 36 -3.91 -24.34 -7.45
C GLU A 36 -3.22 -25.59 -8.00
N GLN A 37 -3.99 -26.59 -8.38
CA GLN A 37 -3.47 -27.76 -9.07
C GLN A 37 -3.18 -27.41 -10.53
N VAL A 38 -1.97 -27.63 -10.99
CA VAL A 38 -1.53 -27.42 -12.36
C VAL A 38 -1.38 -28.78 -13.05
N GLU A 39 -2.28 -29.07 -13.95
CA GLU A 39 -2.23 -30.28 -14.75
C GLU A 39 -1.11 -30.16 -15.81
N THR A 40 -0.16 -31.08 -15.79
CA THR A 40 0.94 -31.16 -16.78
C THR A 40 0.38 -31.36 -18.20
N ILE A 41 -0.69 -32.13 -18.31
CA ILE A 41 -1.51 -32.31 -19.54
C ILE A 41 -2.96 -32.04 -19.15
N LYS A 42 -3.64 -31.22 -19.91
CA LYS A 42 -5.02 -30.84 -19.67
C LYS A 42 -5.91 -32.10 -19.55
N GLY A 43 -6.60 -32.25 -18.43
CA GLY A 43 -7.37 -33.45 -18.09
C GLY A 43 -6.57 -34.56 -17.42
N GLY A 44 -5.27 -34.43 -17.20
CA GLY A 44 -4.40 -35.35 -16.44
C GLY A 44 -4.40 -36.79 -16.99
N LEU A 45 -4.70 -36.99 -18.25
CA LEU A 45 -4.88 -38.32 -18.91
C LEU A 45 -5.89 -39.23 -18.18
N ARG A 46 -6.86 -38.69 -17.46
CA ARG A 46 -7.87 -39.43 -16.72
C ARG A 46 -8.79 -40.21 -17.65
N GLY A 47 -8.98 -41.52 -17.40
CA GLY A 47 -9.82 -42.40 -18.22
C GLY A 47 -9.12 -42.95 -19.47
N LEU A 48 -7.84 -42.59 -19.67
CA LEU A 48 -6.98 -43.19 -20.69
C LEU A 48 -6.18 -44.36 -20.09
N VAL A 49 -6.16 -45.47 -20.80
CA VAL A 49 -5.48 -46.73 -20.36
C VAL A 49 -4.66 -47.35 -21.47
N VAL A 50 -3.65 -48.07 -21.09
CA VAL A 50 -2.92 -48.96 -22.03
C VAL A 50 -3.82 -50.14 -22.38
N GLY A 51 -4.21 -50.27 -23.68
CA GLY A 51 -4.99 -51.38 -24.18
C GLY A 51 -4.19 -52.27 -25.15
N GLN A 52 -4.67 -53.48 -25.42
CA GLN A 52 -4.11 -54.34 -26.46
C GLN A 52 -5.15 -54.64 -27.50
N VAL A 53 -4.84 -54.36 -28.75
CA VAL A 53 -5.69 -54.73 -29.91
C VAL A 53 -5.63 -56.26 -30.09
N VAL A 54 -6.74 -56.94 -29.76
CA VAL A 54 -6.83 -58.39 -29.88
C VAL A 54 -7.11 -58.80 -31.32
N THR A 55 -8.10 -58.15 -31.94
CA THR A 55 -8.44 -58.37 -33.36
C THR A 55 -8.53 -57.04 -34.08
N CYS A 56 -8.22 -57.03 -35.39
CA CYS A 56 -8.38 -55.87 -36.28
C CYS A 56 -8.85 -56.41 -37.63
N ILE A 57 -10.06 -56.04 -38.06
CA ILE A 57 -10.67 -56.42 -39.35
C ILE A 57 -11.17 -55.17 -40.09
N ASP A 58 -11.18 -55.26 -41.42
CA ASP A 58 -11.72 -54.18 -42.24
C ASP A 58 -13.19 -53.90 -42.00
N HIS A 59 -13.61 -52.65 -41.99
CA HIS A 59 -14.97 -52.29 -41.74
C HIS A 59 -15.87 -52.58 -42.98
N PRO A 60 -16.99 -53.35 -42.87
CA PRO A 60 -17.75 -53.82 -44.02
C PRO A 60 -18.33 -52.69 -44.88
N ASN A 61 -18.51 -51.51 -44.34
CA ASN A 61 -19.11 -50.35 -45.02
C ASN A 61 -18.14 -49.14 -45.11
N SER A 62 -16.85 -49.36 -45.06
CA SER A 62 -15.82 -48.31 -45.16
C SER A 62 -14.49 -48.87 -45.68
N ASP A 63 -13.82 -48.05 -46.49
CA ASP A 63 -12.53 -48.36 -47.14
C ASP A 63 -11.33 -47.91 -46.29
N HIS A 64 -11.54 -47.19 -45.20
CA HIS A 64 -10.55 -46.65 -44.33
C HIS A 64 -10.80 -46.85 -42.83
N LEU A 65 -11.89 -47.48 -42.44
CA LEU A 65 -12.19 -47.81 -41.04
C LEU A 65 -11.87 -49.28 -40.76
N HIS A 66 -11.39 -49.52 -39.52
CA HIS A 66 -11.15 -50.88 -38.99
C HIS A 66 -12.02 -51.10 -37.73
N ILE A 67 -12.60 -52.32 -37.62
CA ILE A 67 -13.25 -52.76 -36.38
C ILE A 67 -12.24 -53.53 -35.57
N THR A 68 -11.94 -53.01 -34.37
CA THR A 68 -10.98 -53.61 -33.44
C THR A 68 -11.71 -54.12 -32.22
N THR A 69 -11.21 -55.19 -31.64
CA THR A 69 -11.55 -55.58 -30.25
C THR A 69 -10.31 -55.31 -29.39
N VAL A 70 -10.46 -54.56 -28.31
CA VAL A 70 -9.36 -54.12 -27.48
C VAL A 70 -9.53 -54.60 -26.05
N ASN A 71 -8.54 -55.29 -25.52
CA ASN A 71 -8.42 -55.69 -24.11
C ASN A 71 -7.92 -54.51 -23.32
N LEU A 72 -8.69 -54.04 -22.29
CA LEU A 72 -8.37 -52.91 -21.45
C LEU A 72 -7.64 -53.32 -20.13
N GLY A 73 -7.42 -54.64 -19.92
CA GLY A 73 -6.74 -55.14 -18.70
C GLY A 73 -7.59 -55.09 -17.43
N ASP A 74 -8.87 -54.82 -17.53
CA ASP A 74 -9.81 -54.70 -16.41
C ASP A 74 -10.48 -56.01 -16.00
N GLY A 75 -10.11 -57.12 -16.68
CA GLY A 75 -10.66 -58.46 -16.47
C GLY A 75 -12.02 -58.70 -17.14
N ASN A 76 -12.55 -57.73 -17.89
CA ASN A 76 -13.77 -57.86 -18.67
C ASN A 76 -13.46 -58.33 -20.09
N ASP A 77 -14.52 -58.65 -20.85
CA ASP A 77 -14.40 -59.00 -22.28
C ASP A 77 -13.86 -57.80 -23.08
N PRO A 78 -13.03 -58.05 -24.12
CA PRO A 78 -12.46 -57.01 -24.96
C PRO A 78 -13.59 -56.14 -25.58
N VAL A 79 -13.40 -54.82 -25.56
CA VAL A 79 -14.37 -53.82 -26.07
C VAL A 79 -14.19 -53.58 -27.55
N GLN A 80 -15.30 -53.42 -28.29
CA GLN A 80 -15.26 -53.09 -29.72
C GLN A 80 -15.02 -51.56 -29.86
N ILE A 81 -14.00 -51.22 -30.64
CA ILE A 81 -13.66 -49.83 -31.01
C ILE A 81 -13.46 -49.75 -32.53
N VAL A 82 -14.12 -48.80 -33.16
CA VAL A 82 -13.92 -48.51 -34.58
C VAL A 82 -12.83 -47.47 -34.72
N CYS A 83 -11.75 -47.79 -35.45
CA CYS A 83 -10.57 -46.95 -35.60
C CYS A 83 -10.38 -46.56 -37.07
N GLY A 84 -10.08 -45.29 -37.35
CA GLY A 84 -9.79 -44.79 -38.71
C GLY A 84 -8.29 -44.62 -39.02
N ALA A 85 -7.44 -44.95 -38.11
CA ALA A 85 -6.02 -44.74 -38.28
C ALA A 85 -5.40 -45.83 -39.18
N PRO A 86 -4.54 -45.46 -40.13
CA PRO A 86 -3.97 -46.41 -41.11
C PRO A 86 -2.95 -47.39 -40.50
N ASN A 87 -2.43 -47.11 -39.31
CA ASN A 87 -1.40 -47.88 -38.65
C ASN A 87 -1.92 -48.86 -37.58
N VAL A 88 -3.29 -49.00 -37.43
CA VAL A 88 -3.85 -49.93 -36.46
C VAL A 88 -3.71 -51.39 -36.90
N ALA A 89 -3.28 -52.30 -36.03
CA ALA A 89 -3.14 -53.71 -36.32
C ALA A 89 -3.34 -54.58 -35.07
N ALA A 90 -3.76 -55.84 -35.29
CA ALA A 90 -3.87 -56.81 -34.21
C ALA A 90 -2.50 -57.07 -33.52
N GLY A 91 -2.55 -57.25 -32.21
CA GLY A 91 -1.36 -57.47 -31.36
C GLY A 91 -0.73 -56.21 -30.78
N GLN A 92 -1.00 -55.06 -31.36
CA GLN A 92 -0.41 -53.76 -30.89
C GLN A 92 -0.93 -53.36 -29.49
N LYS A 93 -0.03 -52.76 -28.73
CA LYS A 93 -0.38 -52.05 -27.50
C LYS A 93 -0.58 -50.57 -27.85
N VAL A 94 -1.68 -49.99 -27.35
CA VAL A 94 -2.18 -48.67 -27.73
C VAL A 94 -2.73 -47.90 -26.53
N ILE A 95 -2.90 -46.59 -26.65
CA ILE A 95 -3.60 -45.80 -25.65
C ILE A 95 -5.09 -45.72 -26.04
N VAL A 96 -5.95 -46.03 -25.08
CA VAL A 96 -7.40 -46.06 -25.25
C VAL A 96 -8.09 -45.10 -24.32
N ALA A 97 -8.92 -44.21 -24.90
CA ALA A 97 -9.85 -43.42 -24.16
C ALA A 97 -11.15 -44.21 -23.95
N THR A 98 -11.46 -44.52 -22.68
CA THR A 98 -12.66 -45.26 -22.30
C THR A 98 -13.92 -44.42 -22.33
N LEU A 99 -15.10 -45.00 -22.21
CA LEU A 99 -16.34 -44.23 -22.15
C LEU A 99 -16.38 -43.27 -20.96
N GLY A 100 -16.73 -42.01 -21.22
CA GLY A 100 -16.73 -40.94 -20.23
C GLY A 100 -15.45 -40.17 -20.13
N THR A 101 -14.37 -40.60 -20.77
CA THR A 101 -13.11 -39.85 -20.87
C THR A 101 -13.33 -38.51 -21.55
N LYS A 102 -12.77 -37.47 -20.95
CA LYS A 102 -12.72 -36.12 -21.54
C LYS A 102 -11.38 -35.92 -22.23
N LEU A 103 -11.45 -35.52 -23.49
CA LEU A 103 -10.30 -35.12 -24.28
C LEU A 103 -10.40 -33.63 -24.61
N TYR A 104 -9.27 -33.00 -24.93
CA TYR A 104 -9.18 -31.55 -25.10
C TYR A 104 -8.46 -31.23 -26.42
N ASP A 105 -9.08 -30.33 -27.20
CA ASP A 105 -8.45 -29.70 -28.37
C ASP A 105 -8.39 -28.18 -28.10
N GLY A 106 -7.24 -27.73 -27.66
CA GLY A 106 -7.07 -26.37 -27.12
C GLY A 106 -8.04 -26.11 -25.94
N ASP A 107 -8.98 -25.18 -26.10
CA ASP A 107 -9.98 -24.87 -25.07
C ASP A 107 -11.28 -25.66 -25.21
N GLN A 108 -11.41 -26.43 -26.27
CA GLN A 108 -12.61 -27.24 -26.49
C GLN A 108 -12.49 -28.60 -25.78
N GLU A 109 -13.55 -28.96 -25.02
CA GLU A 109 -13.68 -30.25 -24.34
C GLU A 109 -14.67 -31.14 -25.10
N PHE A 110 -14.30 -32.40 -25.35
CA PHE A 110 -15.24 -33.41 -25.84
C PHE A 110 -15.16 -34.69 -25.00
N THR A 111 -16.29 -35.29 -24.78
CA THR A 111 -16.38 -36.51 -23.97
C THR A 111 -16.59 -37.72 -24.87
N ILE A 112 -15.81 -38.78 -24.64
CA ILE A 112 -15.95 -40.06 -25.35
C ILE A 112 -17.27 -40.70 -24.93
N LYS A 113 -18.16 -40.92 -25.91
CA LYS A 113 -19.47 -41.52 -25.72
C LYS A 113 -19.62 -42.73 -26.64
N ARG A 114 -20.48 -43.67 -26.23
CA ARG A 114 -20.91 -44.78 -27.09
C ARG A 114 -21.43 -44.18 -28.40
N SER A 115 -20.84 -44.59 -29.49
CA SER A 115 -21.14 -44.09 -30.83
C SER A 115 -21.35 -45.25 -31.82
N LYS A 116 -22.05 -44.94 -32.93
CA LYS A 116 -22.16 -45.86 -34.09
C LYS A 116 -21.49 -45.25 -35.29
N MET A 117 -20.49 -45.93 -35.82
CA MET A 117 -19.75 -45.49 -37.01
C MET A 117 -20.14 -46.38 -38.18
N ARG A 118 -20.85 -45.85 -39.15
CA ARG A 118 -21.34 -46.54 -40.34
C ARG A 118 -22.06 -47.87 -40.02
N GLY A 119 -22.74 -47.97 -38.87
CA GLY A 119 -23.55 -49.13 -38.44
C GLY A 119 -22.90 -49.95 -37.33
N GLU A 120 -21.58 -49.86 -37.16
CA GLU A 120 -20.83 -50.58 -36.14
C GLU A 120 -20.66 -49.77 -34.87
N GLU A 121 -20.71 -50.41 -33.73
CA GLU A 121 -20.65 -49.77 -32.41
C GLU A 121 -19.20 -49.52 -31.99
N SER A 122 -18.90 -48.33 -31.44
CA SER A 122 -17.61 -48.00 -30.85
C SER A 122 -17.82 -47.64 -29.39
N LEU A 123 -17.08 -48.34 -28.47
CA LEU A 123 -17.15 -48.18 -27.02
C LEU A 123 -15.90 -47.49 -26.43
N GLY A 124 -15.21 -46.70 -27.24
CA GLY A 124 -14.00 -46.00 -26.86
C GLY A 124 -13.35 -45.40 -28.09
N MET A 125 -12.17 -44.86 -27.89
CA MET A 125 -11.32 -44.29 -28.94
C MET A 125 -9.85 -44.72 -28.72
N ILE A 126 -9.18 -45.20 -29.78
CA ILE A 126 -7.73 -45.40 -29.75
C ILE A 126 -7.12 -44.05 -30.17
N CYS A 127 -6.18 -43.51 -29.39
CA CYS A 127 -5.76 -42.14 -29.49
C CYS A 127 -4.43 -41.94 -30.24
N ALA A 128 -4.29 -40.82 -30.93
CA ALA A 128 -3.06 -40.25 -31.40
C ALA A 128 -2.33 -39.43 -30.34
N GLU A 129 -1.08 -38.99 -30.61
CA GLU A 129 -0.30 -38.22 -29.63
C GLU A 129 -0.90 -36.85 -29.34
N ASP A 130 -1.31 -36.14 -30.36
CA ASP A 130 -1.89 -34.78 -30.28
C ASP A 130 -3.26 -34.79 -29.62
N GLU A 131 -4.06 -35.82 -29.76
CA GLU A 131 -5.39 -35.98 -29.17
C GLU A 131 -5.36 -36.08 -27.63
N ILE A 132 -4.26 -36.54 -27.07
CA ILE A 132 -4.07 -36.68 -25.64
C ILE A 132 -2.96 -35.77 -25.10
N GLY A 133 -2.34 -34.95 -25.94
CA GLY A 133 -1.36 -33.94 -25.53
C GLY A 133 0.02 -34.49 -25.13
N VAL A 134 0.37 -35.72 -25.49
CA VAL A 134 1.69 -36.33 -25.19
C VAL A 134 2.72 -36.08 -26.30
N GLY A 135 2.28 -35.61 -27.47
CA GLY A 135 3.09 -35.23 -28.61
C GLY A 135 2.33 -34.38 -29.60
N THR A 136 2.87 -34.22 -30.83
CA THR A 136 2.28 -33.35 -31.87
C THR A 136 1.90 -34.14 -33.13
N SER A 137 2.15 -35.45 -33.20
CA SER A 137 1.87 -36.27 -34.35
C SER A 137 0.37 -36.65 -34.41
N HIS A 138 -0.21 -36.49 -35.61
CA HIS A 138 -1.54 -36.95 -35.97
C HIS A 138 -1.47 -38.01 -37.12
N ASP A 139 -0.28 -38.54 -37.40
CA ASP A 139 -0.09 -39.44 -38.55
C ASP A 139 -0.70 -40.84 -38.31
N GLY A 140 -1.16 -41.14 -37.09
CA GLY A 140 -1.79 -42.40 -36.70
C GLY A 140 -1.92 -42.53 -35.18
N ILE A 141 -2.43 -43.66 -34.74
CA ILE A 141 -2.52 -43.98 -33.31
C ILE A 141 -1.16 -44.19 -32.66
N ILE A 142 -1.09 -43.97 -31.37
CA ILE A 142 0.08 -44.31 -30.55
C ILE A 142 0.24 -45.82 -30.47
N VAL A 143 1.37 -46.35 -30.95
CA VAL A 143 1.75 -47.78 -30.79
C VAL A 143 2.86 -47.85 -29.76
N LEU A 144 2.53 -48.51 -28.65
CA LEU A 144 3.44 -48.69 -27.52
C LEU A 144 4.35 -49.89 -27.70
N PRO A 145 5.56 -49.89 -27.04
CA PRO A 145 6.45 -51.04 -26.98
C PRO A 145 5.77 -52.28 -26.39
N GLU A 146 6.27 -53.45 -26.71
CA GLU A 146 5.72 -54.74 -26.24
C GLU A 146 5.76 -54.93 -24.71
N GLU A 147 6.67 -54.20 -24.04
CA GLU A 147 6.82 -54.22 -22.56
C GLU A 147 5.71 -53.46 -21.83
N ALA A 148 4.95 -52.59 -22.53
CA ALA A 148 3.87 -51.83 -21.89
C ALA A 148 2.85 -52.79 -21.26
N VAL A 149 2.47 -52.55 -20.00
CA VAL A 149 1.54 -53.41 -19.25
C VAL A 149 0.10 -52.97 -19.56
N VAL A 150 -0.70 -53.88 -20.08
CA VAL A 150 -2.12 -53.65 -20.41
C VAL A 150 -2.90 -53.38 -19.13
N GLY A 151 -3.77 -52.36 -19.14
CA GLY A 151 -4.54 -51.92 -17.98
C GLY A 151 -3.86 -50.83 -17.16
N THR A 152 -2.59 -50.50 -17.48
CA THR A 152 -1.91 -49.39 -16.81
C THR A 152 -2.59 -48.06 -17.20
N PRO A 153 -2.96 -47.17 -16.24
CA PRO A 153 -3.42 -45.82 -16.55
C PRO A 153 -2.38 -45.07 -17.42
N ALA A 154 -2.84 -44.34 -18.43
CA ALA A 154 -1.90 -43.63 -19.33
C ALA A 154 -1.04 -42.57 -18.57
N ALA A 155 -1.59 -41.95 -17.54
CA ALA A 155 -0.84 -41.03 -16.68
C ALA A 155 0.37 -41.74 -16.02
N ASP A 156 0.17 -42.92 -15.50
CA ASP A 156 1.24 -43.70 -14.85
C ASP A 156 2.28 -44.21 -15.89
N TYR A 157 1.79 -44.61 -17.05
CA TYR A 157 2.67 -45.04 -18.15
C TYR A 157 3.62 -43.96 -18.64
N TYR A 158 3.08 -42.74 -18.77
CA TYR A 158 3.88 -41.58 -19.20
C TYR A 158 4.58 -40.84 -18.06
N GLY A 159 4.39 -41.31 -16.81
CA GLY A 159 4.92 -40.62 -15.61
C GLY A 159 4.40 -39.20 -15.47
N ILE A 160 3.13 -38.97 -15.83
CA ILE A 160 2.51 -37.67 -15.71
C ILE A 160 2.04 -37.49 -14.26
N GLU A 161 2.66 -36.56 -13.60
CA GLU A 161 2.22 -36.11 -12.28
C GLU A 161 1.80 -34.64 -12.36
N ASP A 162 0.70 -34.33 -11.75
CA ASP A 162 0.29 -32.93 -11.60
C ASP A 162 1.23 -32.18 -10.65
N ASP A 163 1.31 -30.88 -10.82
CA ASP A 163 2.01 -29.99 -9.90
C ASP A 163 1.00 -29.16 -9.13
N TYR A 164 1.47 -28.44 -8.11
CA TYR A 164 0.69 -27.44 -7.39
C TYR A 164 1.41 -26.10 -7.44
N LEU A 165 0.66 -25.07 -7.81
CA LEU A 165 1.10 -23.70 -7.80
C LEU A 165 0.68 -23.06 -6.48
N ILE A 166 1.64 -22.56 -5.74
CA ILE A 166 1.46 -21.83 -4.49
C ILE A 166 1.72 -20.36 -4.79
N GLU A 167 0.68 -19.54 -4.73
CA GLU A 167 0.81 -18.08 -4.94
C GLU A 167 1.22 -17.42 -3.63
N VAL A 168 2.45 -16.90 -3.58
CA VAL A 168 3.04 -16.24 -2.41
C VAL A 168 3.07 -14.73 -2.63
N ASP A 169 2.44 -13.98 -1.73
CA ASP A 169 2.51 -12.53 -1.69
C ASP A 169 3.73 -12.09 -0.88
N LEU A 170 4.66 -11.41 -1.56
CA LEU A 170 5.89 -10.93 -0.97
C LEU A 170 5.79 -9.46 -0.58
N THR A 171 5.96 -9.18 0.69
CA THR A 171 6.20 -7.80 1.14
C THR A 171 7.55 -7.29 0.61
N PRO A 172 7.70 -5.98 0.37
CA PRO A 172 8.93 -5.42 -0.24
C PRO A 172 10.22 -5.73 0.53
N ASN A 173 10.17 -5.97 1.83
CA ASN A 173 11.31 -6.31 2.67
C ASN A 173 11.69 -7.80 2.60
N ARG A 174 10.76 -8.69 2.18
CA ARG A 174 10.96 -10.13 2.15
C ARG A 174 11.40 -10.65 0.77
N ILE A 175 12.30 -9.93 0.11
CA ILE A 175 12.86 -10.36 -1.19
C ILE A 175 13.70 -11.64 -1.08
N ASP A 176 14.18 -11.98 0.09
CA ASP A 176 14.78 -13.28 0.41
C ASP A 176 13.88 -14.46 0.05
N GLY A 177 12.57 -14.31 0.15
CA GLY A 177 11.54 -15.24 -0.32
C GLY A 177 11.25 -15.17 -1.83
N GLY A 178 11.97 -14.32 -2.59
CA GLY A 178 11.74 -14.06 -4.02
C GLY A 178 12.20 -15.19 -4.97
N SER A 179 12.36 -16.42 -4.49
CA SER A 179 12.77 -17.61 -5.25
C SER A 179 12.31 -18.89 -4.57
N HIS A 180 12.32 -20.01 -5.32
CA HIS A 180 12.00 -21.33 -4.74
C HIS A 180 12.96 -21.70 -3.61
N TYR A 181 14.26 -21.42 -3.77
CA TYR A 181 15.25 -21.68 -2.72
C TYR A 181 15.06 -20.78 -1.50
N GLY A 182 14.68 -19.51 -1.72
CA GLY A 182 14.37 -18.58 -0.63
C GLY A 182 13.17 -19.03 0.21
N VAL A 183 12.11 -19.48 -0.45
CA VAL A 183 10.93 -20.07 0.21
C VAL A 183 11.29 -21.37 0.92
N ALA A 184 12.14 -22.21 0.30
CA ALA A 184 12.63 -23.46 0.92
C ALA A 184 13.39 -23.20 2.23
N ARG A 185 14.21 -22.12 2.31
CA ARG A 185 14.92 -21.74 3.54
C ARG A 185 13.98 -21.42 4.69
N ASP A 186 12.95 -20.61 4.42
CA ASP A 186 11.97 -20.29 5.45
C ASP A 186 11.17 -21.53 5.89
N LEU A 187 10.74 -22.35 4.92
CA LEU A 187 10.06 -23.61 5.23
C LEU A 187 10.94 -24.55 6.05
N ALA A 188 12.24 -24.64 5.75
CA ALA A 188 13.19 -25.44 6.53
C ALA A 188 13.29 -24.96 7.98
N ALA A 189 13.31 -23.65 8.22
CA ALA A 189 13.31 -23.10 9.58
C ALA A 189 12.05 -23.46 10.34
N TRP A 190 10.88 -23.38 9.67
CA TRP A 190 9.60 -23.80 10.25
C TRP A 190 9.58 -25.31 10.56
N MET A 191 10.01 -26.15 9.62
CA MET A 191 10.05 -27.61 9.79
C MET A 191 10.93 -28.01 10.98
N ARG A 192 12.13 -27.45 11.09
CA ARG A 192 13.06 -27.71 12.23
C ARG A 192 12.43 -27.27 13.54
N ARG A 193 11.74 -26.14 13.57
CA ARG A 193 11.03 -25.68 14.78
C ARG A 193 9.91 -26.65 15.21
N HIS A 194 9.31 -27.38 14.25
CA HIS A 194 8.27 -28.38 14.49
C HIS A 194 8.80 -29.82 14.59
N GLY A 195 10.13 -30.00 14.77
CA GLY A 195 10.74 -31.29 14.98
C GLY A 195 10.89 -32.15 13.72
N MET A 196 10.82 -31.56 12.54
CA MET A 196 11.07 -32.18 11.24
C MET A 196 12.49 -31.82 10.76
N ASP A 197 13.10 -32.68 9.92
CA ASP A 197 14.50 -32.50 9.50
C ASP A 197 14.72 -31.19 8.70
N GLY A 198 13.88 -30.87 7.72
CA GLY A 198 13.98 -29.64 6.92
C GLY A 198 15.35 -29.52 6.22
N ASN A 199 15.81 -30.60 5.55
CA ASN A 199 17.09 -30.61 4.85
C ASN A 199 17.01 -29.79 3.55
N LEU A 200 17.93 -28.84 3.41
CA LEU A 200 18.03 -28.00 2.21
C LEU A 200 19.05 -28.61 1.23
N HIS A 201 18.67 -28.60 -0.03
CA HIS A 201 19.52 -29.05 -1.14
C HIS A 201 19.82 -27.84 -2.05
N LYS A 202 21.10 -27.53 -2.18
CA LYS A 202 21.55 -26.50 -3.15
C LYS A 202 22.34 -27.24 -4.23
N PRO A 203 22.01 -27.05 -5.53
CA PRO A 203 22.76 -27.70 -6.62
C PRO A 203 24.26 -27.48 -6.49
N SER A 204 25.07 -28.54 -6.52
CA SER A 204 26.55 -28.40 -6.41
C SER A 204 27.12 -27.75 -7.68
N VAL A 205 28.07 -26.87 -7.47
CA VAL A 205 28.87 -26.23 -8.52
C VAL A 205 30.33 -26.66 -8.47
N ASP A 206 30.64 -27.70 -7.71
CA ASP A 206 32.02 -28.20 -7.49
C ASP A 206 32.65 -28.77 -8.76
N ALA A 207 31.83 -29.28 -9.67
CA ALA A 207 32.28 -29.79 -10.98
C ALA A 207 32.56 -28.67 -12.01
N PHE A 208 32.34 -27.39 -11.64
CA PHE A 208 32.66 -26.32 -12.53
C PHE A 208 34.14 -26.23 -12.83
N ALA A 209 34.50 -26.28 -14.13
CA ALA A 209 35.84 -26.06 -14.62
C ALA A 209 35.83 -25.34 -15.97
N SER A 210 36.78 -24.45 -16.19
CA SER A 210 37.03 -23.84 -17.50
C SER A 210 37.65 -24.89 -18.45
N ASP A 211 37.12 -25.05 -19.66
CA ASP A 211 37.62 -25.96 -20.68
C ASP A 211 38.83 -25.39 -21.39
N ARG A 212 38.86 -24.05 -21.51
CA ARG A 212 39.95 -23.33 -22.18
C ARG A 212 40.36 -22.11 -21.36
N LYS A 213 41.65 -21.82 -21.31
CA LYS A 213 42.17 -20.62 -20.62
C LYS A 213 42.11 -19.36 -21.46
N ASP A 214 41.90 -19.45 -22.74
CA ASP A 214 41.80 -18.34 -23.70
C ASP A 214 40.35 -18.17 -24.15
N GLY A 215 40.08 -17.09 -24.86
CA GLY A 215 38.79 -16.81 -25.50
C GLY A 215 37.72 -16.14 -24.64
N GLY A 216 38.02 -15.86 -23.37
CA GLY A 216 37.19 -14.99 -22.51
C GLY A 216 37.33 -13.51 -22.91
N ILE A 217 36.28 -12.71 -22.66
CA ILE A 217 36.29 -11.26 -22.90
C ILE A 217 36.40 -10.50 -21.58
N PRO A 218 37.11 -9.33 -21.56
CA PRO A 218 37.26 -8.53 -20.36
C PRO A 218 36.01 -7.74 -20.05
N VAL A 219 35.83 -7.42 -18.75
CA VAL A 219 34.79 -6.55 -18.23
C VAL A 219 35.41 -5.35 -17.51
N THR A 220 34.85 -4.18 -17.73
CA THR A 220 35.21 -2.95 -17.00
C THR A 220 33.95 -2.36 -16.39
N VAL A 221 33.99 -2.04 -15.09
CA VAL A 221 32.90 -1.33 -14.39
C VAL A 221 33.38 0.10 -14.14
N GLU A 222 32.83 1.06 -14.87
CA GLU A 222 33.17 2.49 -14.73
C GLU A 222 32.34 3.17 -13.61
N ASN A 223 31.15 2.66 -13.31
CA ASN A 223 30.28 3.17 -12.23
C ASN A 223 30.11 2.11 -11.14
N ALA A 224 31.03 2.08 -10.20
CA ALA A 224 31.05 1.14 -9.09
C ALA A 224 29.95 1.39 -8.03
N GLU A 225 29.37 2.60 -7.98
CA GLU A 225 28.22 2.90 -7.12
C GLU A 225 26.96 2.20 -7.65
N ALA A 226 26.69 2.33 -8.93
CA ALA A 226 25.51 1.73 -9.55
C ALA A 226 25.64 0.21 -9.75
N CYS A 227 26.86 -0.29 -9.96
CA CYS A 227 27.18 -1.70 -10.11
C CYS A 227 28.32 -2.11 -9.15
N PRO A 228 28.02 -2.42 -7.88
CA PRO A 228 29.06 -2.80 -6.90
C PRO A 228 29.72 -4.17 -7.16
N ARG A 229 29.04 -5.06 -7.89
CA ARG A 229 29.64 -6.34 -8.32
C ARG A 229 29.12 -6.76 -9.68
N TYR A 230 30.02 -7.14 -10.58
CA TYR A 230 29.68 -7.68 -11.89
C TYR A 230 30.57 -8.88 -12.20
N ALA A 231 29.93 -10.00 -12.50
CA ALA A 231 30.66 -11.19 -12.95
C ALA A 231 30.17 -11.63 -14.32
N GLY A 232 31.07 -12.18 -15.10
CA GLY A 232 30.77 -12.66 -16.43
C GLY A 232 31.65 -13.84 -16.84
N LEU A 233 31.13 -14.61 -17.80
CA LEU A 233 31.78 -15.78 -18.33
C LEU A 233 31.45 -15.98 -19.79
N THR A 234 32.44 -16.37 -20.59
CA THR A 234 32.27 -16.64 -22.02
C THR A 234 32.12 -18.15 -22.27
N LEU A 235 31.10 -18.53 -23.07
CA LEU A 235 30.97 -19.87 -23.62
C LEU A 235 30.94 -19.81 -25.14
N ARG A 236 31.65 -20.73 -25.78
CA ARG A 236 31.75 -20.79 -27.26
C ARG A 236 31.30 -22.13 -27.79
N GLY A 237 30.73 -22.15 -28.99
CA GLY A 237 30.25 -23.36 -29.64
C GLY A 237 28.95 -23.89 -29.06
N VAL A 238 28.15 -23.03 -28.47
CA VAL A 238 26.81 -23.40 -27.95
C VAL A 238 25.82 -23.58 -29.10
N LYS A 239 24.82 -24.43 -28.90
CA LYS A 239 23.71 -24.65 -29.81
C LYS A 239 22.43 -24.21 -29.19
N VAL A 240 21.85 -23.12 -29.70
CA VAL A 240 20.51 -22.64 -29.28
C VAL A 240 19.47 -23.58 -29.89
N GLN A 241 18.63 -24.13 -29.07
CA GLN A 241 17.57 -25.07 -29.41
C GLN A 241 16.45 -25.04 -28.37
N GLU A 242 15.40 -25.80 -28.63
CA GLU A 242 14.30 -25.96 -27.66
C GLU A 242 14.80 -26.57 -26.36
N SER A 243 14.28 -26.10 -25.23
CA SER A 243 14.60 -26.59 -23.89
C SER A 243 14.10 -28.04 -23.69
N PRO A 244 14.81 -28.85 -22.87
CA PRO A 244 14.31 -30.16 -22.52
C PRO A 244 12.99 -30.09 -21.76
N LYS A 245 12.19 -31.18 -21.84
CA LYS A 245 10.84 -31.19 -21.25
C LYS A 245 10.82 -30.80 -19.77
N TRP A 246 11.74 -31.30 -18.95
CA TRP A 246 11.76 -31.01 -17.53
C TRP A 246 11.91 -29.51 -17.21
N LEU A 247 12.69 -28.77 -18.02
CA LEU A 247 12.89 -27.33 -17.84
C LEU A 247 11.66 -26.54 -18.28
N LYS A 248 11.08 -26.94 -19.42
CA LYS A 248 9.83 -26.35 -19.91
C LYS A 248 8.69 -26.54 -18.92
N ASP A 249 8.52 -27.75 -18.40
CA ASP A 249 7.43 -28.08 -17.45
C ASP A 249 7.52 -27.23 -16.17
N LEU A 250 8.72 -27.05 -15.62
CA LEU A 250 8.91 -26.19 -14.42
C LEU A 250 8.60 -24.72 -14.70
N LEU A 251 9.03 -24.20 -15.83
CA LEU A 251 8.75 -22.81 -16.20
C LEU A 251 7.25 -22.58 -16.46
N LEU A 252 6.64 -23.50 -17.22
CA LEU A 252 5.19 -23.44 -17.50
C LEU A 252 4.35 -23.54 -16.22
N ALA A 253 4.77 -24.38 -15.25
CA ALA A 253 4.06 -24.52 -13.97
C ALA A 253 3.95 -23.20 -13.19
N VAL A 254 4.91 -22.30 -13.36
CA VAL A 254 4.90 -20.97 -12.70
C VAL A 254 4.43 -19.83 -13.63
N GLY A 255 3.93 -20.17 -14.82
CA GLY A 255 3.40 -19.19 -15.78
C GLY A 255 4.45 -18.54 -16.68
N GLN A 256 5.69 -19.04 -16.69
CA GLN A 256 6.75 -18.55 -17.59
C GLN A 256 6.71 -19.30 -18.93
N ARG A 257 6.67 -18.55 -20.03
CA ARG A 257 6.71 -19.13 -21.37
C ARG A 257 8.14 -19.52 -21.75
N PRO A 258 8.41 -20.79 -22.06
CA PRO A 258 9.71 -21.21 -22.58
C PRO A 258 10.03 -20.53 -23.92
N ILE A 259 11.31 -20.21 -24.14
CA ILE A 259 11.81 -19.52 -25.35
C ILE A 259 12.84 -20.40 -26.05
N ASN A 260 13.98 -20.64 -25.41
CA ASN A 260 15.04 -21.53 -25.86
C ASN A 260 15.91 -21.95 -24.67
N ASN A 261 16.75 -22.97 -24.86
CA ASN A 261 17.57 -23.55 -23.78
C ASN A 261 18.46 -22.53 -23.03
N ILE A 262 18.95 -21.46 -23.68
CA ILE A 262 19.81 -20.45 -23.03
C ILE A 262 18.97 -19.51 -22.18
N VAL A 263 17.92 -18.93 -22.74
CA VAL A 263 17.05 -17.97 -22.02
C VAL A 263 16.31 -18.68 -20.88
N ASP A 264 15.85 -19.92 -21.10
CA ASP A 264 15.13 -20.70 -20.11
C ASP A 264 16.02 -21.09 -18.92
N ILE A 265 17.33 -21.32 -19.14
CA ILE A 265 18.31 -21.49 -18.07
C ILE A 265 18.40 -20.21 -17.22
N THR A 266 18.47 -19.03 -17.83
CA THR A 266 18.53 -17.76 -17.06
C THR A 266 17.25 -17.53 -16.24
N ASN A 267 16.08 -17.87 -16.78
CA ASN A 267 14.81 -17.83 -16.06
C ASN A 267 14.74 -18.89 -14.94
N TYR A 268 15.28 -20.07 -15.17
CA TYR A 268 15.37 -21.13 -14.15
C TYR A 268 16.23 -20.69 -12.96
N ILE A 269 17.38 -20.05 -13.21
CA ILE A 269 18.21 -19.49 -12.13
C ILE A 269 17.48 -18.36 -11.41
N LEU A 270 16.87 -17.44 -12.15
CA LEU A 270 16.09 -16.33 -11.59
C LEU A 270 15.02 -16.78 -10.61
N LEU A 271 14.17 -17.73 -11.01
CA LEU A 271 13.05 -18.23 -10.21
C LEU A 271 13.49 -19.26 -9.18
N GLY A 272 14.54 -20.00 -9.48
CA GLY A 272 15.11 -21.03 -8.60
C GLY A 272 15.86 -20.46 -7.41
N THR A 273 16.78 -19.54 -7.64
CA THR A 273 17.71 -19.01 -6.63
C THR A 273 17.59 -17.52 -6.37
N GLY A 274 16.81 -16.77 -7.18
CA GLY A 274 16.58 -15.33 -6.99
C GLY A 274 17.61 -14.43 -7.67
N GLN A 275 18.57 -14.99 -8.45
CA GLN A 275 19.58 -14.21 -9.16
C GLN A 275 19.11 -13.92 -10.58
N PRO A 276 18.78 -12.66 -10.93
CA PRO A 276 18.56 -12.32 -12.34
C PRO A 276 19.88 -12.43 -13.12
N MET A 277 19.78 -13.04 -14.29
CA MET A 277 20.90 -13.21 -15.19
C MET A 277 20.56 -12.69 -16.60
N HIS A 278 21.58 -12.33 -17.34
CA HIS A 278 21.43 -12.01 -18.74
C HIS A 278 22.46 -12.76 -19.60
N CYS A 279 22.10 -13.01 -20.85
CA CYS A 279 22.96 -13.69 -21.80
C CYS A 279 23.04 -12.87 -23.08
N PHE A 280 24.24 -12.44 -23.46
CA PHE A 280 24.50 -11.70 -24.68
C PHE A 280 25.02 -12.62 -25.79
N ASP A 281 24.56 -12.39 -27.01
CA ASP A 281 25.18 -12.95 -28.18
C ASP A 281 26.56 -12.29 -28.38
N LEU A 282 27.64 -13.10 -28.31
CA LEU A 282 29.00 -12.57 -28.37
C LEU A 282 29.32 -11.90 -29.70
N SER A 283 28.66 -12.29 -30.79
CA SER A 283 28.80 -11.66 -32.11
C SER A 283 28.32 -10.18 -32.12
N LYS A 284 27.48 -9.81 -31.12
CA LYS A 284 26.95 -8.44 -30.96
C LYS A 284 27.83 -7.61 -30.03
N VAL A 285 28.77 -8.22 -29.31
CA VAL A 285 29.68 -7.53 -28.39
C VAL A 285 30.86 -6.92 -29.16
N LYS A 286 30.62 -5.76 -29.75
CA LYS A 286 31.65 -5.03 -30.51
C LYS A 286 32.85 -4.66 -29.66
N GLY A 287 34.05 -4.88 -30.18
CA GLY A 287 35.29 -4.57 -29.45
C GLY A 287 35.66 -5.61 -28.39
N ASP A 288 35.03 -6.80 -28.42
CA ASP A 288 35.32 -7.94 -27.55
C ASP A 288 35.48 -7.59 -26.05
N ARG A 289 34.63 -6.73 -25.56
CA ARG A 289 34.62 -6.30 -24.13
C ARG A 289 33.25 -5.83 -23.67
N ILE A 290 33.00 -5.98 -22.36
CA ILE A 290 31.84 -5.41 -21.68
C ILE A 290 32.29 -4.20 -20.88
N VAL A 291 31.49 -3.10 -20.95
CA VAL A 291 31.71 -1.87 -20.19
C VAL A 291 30.41 -1.50 -19.48
N VAL A 292 30.42 -1.55 -18.17
CA VAL A 292 29.28 -1.18 -17.31
C VAL A 292 29.41 0.28 -16.90
N ARG A 293 28.55 1.14 -17.46
CA ARG A 293 28.64 2.59 -17.27
C ARG A 293 27.31 3.30 -17.45
N THR A 294 27.24 4.55 -17.08
CA THR A 294 26.20 5.48 -17.52
C THR A 294 26.57 6.10 -18.87
N VAL A 295 25.57 6.58 -19.59
CA VAL A 295 25.77 7.19 -20.92
C VAL A 295 25.39 8.66 -20.92
N GLN A 296 25.71 9.38 -21.99
CA GLN A 296 25.34 10.79 -22.09
C GLN A 296 23.82 10.98 -22.09
N PRO A 297 23.29 11.99 -21.36
CA PRO A 297 21.88 12.31 -21.40
C PRO A 297 21.38 12.57 -22.82
N GLY A 298 20.22 12.04 -23.15
CA GLY A 298 19.64 12.16 -24.51
C GLY A 298 20.00 11.01 -25.45
N THR A 299 20.86 10.07 -25.05
CA THR A 299 21.15 8.87 -25.82
C THR A 299 19.87 8.08 -26.08
N LYS A 300 19.64 7.69 -27.34
CA LYS A 300 18.49 6.86 -27.74
C LYS A 300 18.85 5.39 -27.64
N PHE A 301 17.91 4.59 -27.12
CA PHE A 301 18.09 3.15 -26.94
C PHE A 301 16.77 2.42 -27.19
N VAL A 302 16.80 1.36 -28.00
CA VAL A 302 15.63 0.54 -28.29
C VAL A 302 15.67 -0.72 -27.43
N THR A 303 14.64 -0.91 -26.63
CA THR A 303 14.50 -2.06 -25.75
C THR A 303 13.82 -3.26 -26.44
N LEU A 304 13.86 -4.45 -25.83
CA LEU A 304 13.31 -5.71 -26.38
C LEU A 304 11.83 -5.63 -26.80
N ASP A 305 11.06 -4.71 -26.20
CA ASP A 305 9.66 -4.42 -26.55
C ASP A 305 9.52 -3.53 -27.81
N GLY A 306 10.64 -3.18 -28.48
CA GLY A 306 10.69 -2.33 -29.66
C GLY A 306 10.48 -0.84 -29.39
N VAL A 307 10.43 -0.42 -28.13
CA VAL A 307 10.20 0.98 -27.75
C VAL A 307 11.52 1.75 -27.66
N GLU A 308 11.61 2.90 -28.36
CA GLU A 308 12.75 3.82 -28.23
C GLU A 308 12.62 4.62 -26.92
N ARG A 309 13.67 4.56 -26.11
CA ARG A 309 13.76 5.25 -24.82
C ARG A 309 14.88 6.28 -24.84
N THR A 310 14.68 7.38 -24.12
CA THR A 310 15.72 8.43 -23.98
C THR A 310 16.39 8.24 -22.63
N LEU A 311 17.67 7.93 -22.67
CA LEU A 311 18.50 7.68 -21.49
C LEU A 311 18.97 8.98 -20.82
N THR A 312 19.32 8.88 -19.55
CA THR A 312 19.93 9.94 -18.74
C THR A 312 21.29 9.48 -18.19
N ASP A 313 22.00 10.38 -17.54
CA ASP A 313 23.24 10.10 -16.82
C ASP A 313 23.04 9.24 -15.54
N ARG A 314 21.78 8.92 -15.20
CA ARG A 314 21.40 8.09 -14.06
C ARG A 314 20.94 6.69 -14.45
N ASP A 315 20.98 6.36 -15.72
CA ASP A 315 20.65 5.03 -16.21
C ASP A 315 21.93 4.21 -16.37
N LEU A 316 22.01 3.11 -15.63
CA LEU A 316 23.12 2.20 -15.76
C LEU A 316 22.93 1.34 -17.00
N MET A 317 23.95 1.32 -17.86
CA MET A 317 23.95 0.56 -19.09
C MET A 317 25.05 -0.49 -19.11
N ILE A 318 24.73 -1.65 -19.61
CA ILE A 318 25.71 -2.63 -20.04
C ILE A 318 26.02 -2.33 -21.52
N CYS A 319 27.26 -1.95 -21.80
CA CYS A 319 27.73 -1.55 -23.13
C CYS A 319 28.75 -2.55 -23.66
N ASN A 320 28.86 -2.63 -24.99
CA ASN A 320 30.03 -3.19 -25.64
C ASN A 320 31.13 -2.12 -25.76
N GLY A 321 32.13 -2.32 -26.62
CA GLY A 321 33.19 -1.34 -26.84
C GLY A 321 32.73 -0.01 -27.46
N GLU A 322 31.53 0.04 -28.05
CA GLU A 322 31.03 1.16 -28.86
C GLU A 322 29.70 1.73 -28.32
N GLU A 323 28.72 0.89 -28.01
CA GLU A 323 27.33 1.29 -27.78
C GLU A 323 26.67 0.56 -26.62
N PRO A 324 25.55 1.07 -26.06
CA PRO A 324 24.76 0.40 -25.02
C PRO A 324 24.02 -0.81 -25.59
N MET A 325 23.99 -1.92 -24.84
CA MET A 325 23.33 -3.18 -25.18
C MET A 325 22.15 -3.54 -24.30
N CYS A 326 22.16 -3.11 -23.03
CA CYS A 326 21.14 -3.46 -22.06
C CYS A 326 21.01 -2.36 -21.00
N ILE A 327 19.80 -2.07 -20.53
CA ILE A 327 19.57 -1.28 -19.30
C ILE A 327 19.85 -2.21 -18.13
N GLY A 328 20.98 -2.02 -17.45
CA GLY A 328 21.48 -2.91 -16.40
C GLY A 328 20.43 -3.21 -15.34
N GLY A 329 20.12 -4.49 -15.14
CA GLY A 329 19.14 -4.96 -14.15
C GLY A 329 17.67 -4.58 -14.40
N VAL A 330 17.34 -3.98 -15.55
CA VAL A 330 15.97 -3.56 -15.87
C VAL A 330 15.46 -4.27 -17.11
N PHE A 331 16.08 -4.02 -18.28
CA PHE A 331 15.55 -4.58 -19.53
C PHE A 331 16.59 -4.67 -20.64
N GLY A 332 16.60 -5.76 -21.40
CA GLY A 332 17.52 -5.98 -22.51
C GLY A 332 17.27 -5.06 -23.72
N GLY A 333 18.30 -4.91 -24.55
CA GLY A 333 18.20 -4.23 -25.84
C GLY A 333 17.76 -5.19 -26.95
N LEU A 334 17.13 -4.62 -27.99
CA LEU A 334 16.55 -5.39 -29.08
C LEU A 334 17.61 -6.23 -29.86
N ASP A 335 18.81 -5.69 -30.07
CA ASP A 335 19.80 -6.26 -30.94
C ASP A 335 20.88 -7.12 -30.27
N SER A 336 20.88 -7.21 -28.92
CA SER A 336 21.97 -7.86 -28.16
C SER A 336 21.62 -9.26 -27.61
N GLY A 337 20.38 -9.68 -27.80
CA GLY A 337 19.87 -10.95 -27.26
C GLY A 337 20.30 -12.17 -28.09
N VAL A 338 20.15 -13.32 -27.47
CA VAL A 338 20.41 -14.64 -28.07
C VAL A 338 19.33 -14.97 -29.12
N THR A 339 19.75 -15.48 -30.27
CA THR A 339 18.91 -15.93 -31.39
C THR A 339 19.22 -17.39 -31.74
N GLU A 340 18.42 -18.03 -32.61
CA GLU A 340 18.66 -19.41 -33.06
C GLU A 340 20.02 -19.59 -33.73
N GLY A 341 20.58 -18.51 -34.30
CA GLY A 341 21.88 -18.53 -34.96
C GLY A 341 23.07 -18.27 -34.04
N THR A 342 22.84 -18.01 -32.76
CA THR A 342 23.89 -17.70 -31.80
C THR A 342 24.72 -18.94 -31.48
N THR A 343 26.06 -18.84 -31.61
CA THR A 343 27.01 -19.91 -31.30
C THR A 343 27.94 -19.60 -30.13
N ASP A 344 28.11 -18.36 -29.81
CA ASP A 344 28.98 -17.92 -28.72
C ASP A 344 28.22 -16.92 -27.84
N VAL A 345 28.32 -17.07 -26.52
CA VAL A 345 27.55 -16.27 -25.56
C VAL A 345 28.43 -15.74 -24.42
N PHE A 346 28.01 -14.61 -23.89
CA PHE A 346 28.54 -14.07 -22.67
C PHE A 346 27.45 -14.07 -21.60
N LEU A 347 27.63 -14.84 -20.53
CA LEU A 347 26.75 -14.91 -19.37
C LEU A 347 27.08 -13.78 -18.40
N GLU A 348 26.07 -13.03 -17.99
CA GLU A 348 26.12 -12.01 -16.95
C GLU A 348 25.46 -12.49 -15.66
N SER A 349 26.13 -12.30 -14.53
CA SER A 349 25.55 -12.36 -13.19
C SER A 349 26.08 -11.17 -12.39
N ALA A 350 25.22 -10.29 -11.90
CA ALA A 350 25.63 -9.06 -11.29
C ALA A 350 24.85 -8.73 -10.03
N TYR A 351 25.38 -7.79 -9.21
CA TYR A 351 24.68 -7.09 -8.16
C TYR A 351 24.65 -5.61 -8.48
N PHE A 352 23.46 -5.10 -8.77
CA PHE A 352 23.22 -3.69 -9.04
C PHE A 352 22.65 -3.00 -7.81
N HIS A 353 22.99 -1.72 -7.64
CA HIS A 353 22.50 -0.95 -6.49
C HIS A 353 20.99 -0.72 -6.57
N PRO A 354 20.19 -1.15 -5.58
CA PRO A 354 18.72 -1.16 -5.63
C PRO A 354 18.09 0.17 -6.00
N THR A 355 18.60 1.29 -5.47
CA THR A 355 18.05 2.63 -5.73
C THR A 355 18.22 3.06 -7.19
N TRP A 356 19.34 2.70 -7.84
CA TRP A 356 19.59 2.99 -9.25
C TRP A 356 18.59 2.26 -10.14
N ILE A 357 18.42 0.95 -9.90
CA ILE A 357 17.48 0.14 -10.68
C ILE A 357 16.04 0.63 -10.49
N ARG A 358 15.63 0.88 -9.25
CA ARG A 358 14.27 1.37 -8.95
C ARG A 358 13.95 2.70 -9.63
N LYS A 359 14.89 3.65 -9.63
CA LYS A 359 14.69 4.96 -10.29
C LYS A 359 14.53 4.81 -11.80
N THR A 360 15.36 4.00 -12.44
CA THR A 360 15.30 3.76 -13.90
C THR A 360 14.04 2.99 -14.28
N ALA A 361 13.72 1.88 -13.57
CA ALA A 361 12.55 1.05 -13.81
C ALA A 361 11.25 1.87 -13.70
N ARG A 362 11.10 2.65 -12.62
CA ARG A 362 9.93 3.51 -12.41
C ARG A 362 9.80 4.62 -13.45
N ARG A 363 10.90 5.26 -13.82
CA ARG A 363 10.90 6.32 -14.83
C ARG A 363 10.43 5.83 -16.20
N PHE A 364 10.76 4.60 -16.56
CA PHE A 364 10.33 3.99 -17.80
C PHE A 364 9.03 3.18 -17.70
N GLY A 365 8.49 2.98 -16.50
CA GLY A 365 7.32 2.14 -16.26
C GLY A 365 7.60 0.65 -16.53
N LEU A 366 8.85 0.20 -16.35
CA LEU A 366 9.31 -1.17 -16.62
C LEU A 366 9.32 -1.98 -15.32
N ASN A 367 8.34 -2.87 -15.18
CA ASN A 367 8.26 -3.83 -14.07
C ASN A 367 8.59 -5.21 -14.61
N THR A 368 9.86 -5.60 -14.55
CA THR A 368 10.33 -6.93 -14.96
C THR A 368 10.67 -7.78 -13.74
N ASP A 369 10.71 -9.10 -13.90
CA ASP A 369 11.14 -10.01 -12.83
C ASP A 369 12.56 -9.72 -12.33
N ALA A 370 13.44 -9.23 -13.20
CA ALA A 370 14.77 -8.79 -12.87
C ALA A 370 14.75 -7.49 -12.05
N SER A 371 14.04 -6.45 -12.55
CA SER A 371 13.95 -5.18 -11.84
C SER A 371 13.28 -5.33 -10.48
N PHE A 372 12.25 -6.18 -10.37
CA PHE A 372 11.57 -6.51 -9.11
C PHE A 372 12.55 -7.01 -8.02
N ARG A 373 13.51 -7.85 -8.42
CA ARG A 373 14.50 -8.40 -7.47
C ARG A 373 15.63 -7.41 -7.20
N PHE A 374 16.23 -6.84 -8.23
CA PHE A 374 17.32 -5.89 -8.07
C PHE A 374 16.92 -4.64 -7.28
N GLU A 375 15.73 -4.08 -7.52
CA GLU A 375 15.28 -2.87 -6.81
C GLU A 375 15.02 -3.07 -5.32
N ARG A 376 14.83 -4.33 -4.90
CA ARG A 376 14.65 -4.71 -3.47
C ARG A 376 15.93 -5.20 -2.83
N GLY A 377 16.90 -5.60 -3.65
CA GLY A 377 18.19 -6.14 -3.24
C GLY A 377 18.24 -7.66 -3.35
N ILE A 378 19.30 -8.16 -3.94
CA ILE A 378 19.65 -9.59 -4.03
C ILE A 378 20.90 -9.86 -3.20
N ASP A 379 21.28 -11.13 -3.05
CA ASP A 379 22.51 -11.50 -2.37
C ASP A 379 23.75 -11.23 -3.25
N PRO A 380 24.61 -10.26 -2.92
CA PRO A 380 25.83 -10.01 -3.66
C PRO A 380 26.84 -11.17 -3.60
N ASN A 381 26.76 -12.06 -2.61
CA ASN A 381 27.68 -13.19 -2.45
C ASN A 381 27.30 -14.40 -3.32
N GLU A 382 26.06 -14.48 -3.79
CA GLU A 382 25.57 -15.57 -4.63
C GLU A 382 25.88 -15.39 -6.14
N VAL A 383 26.40 -14.23 -6.54
CA VAL A 383 26.69 -13.89 -7.95
C VAL A 383 27.54 -14.94 -8.65
N ILE A 384 28.64 -15.40 -8.04
CA ILE A 384 29.56 -16.39 -8.62
C ILE A 384 28.97 -17.80 -8.60
N TYR A 385 28.27 -18.17 -7.53
CA TYR A 385 27.59 -19.47 -7.46
C TYR A 385 26.61 -19.62 -8.61
N ASN A 386 25.74 -18.63 -8.82
CA ASN A 386 24.72 -18.67 -9.86
C ASN A 386 25.32 -18.62 -11.28
N LEU A 387 26.40 -17.88 -11.46
CA LEU A 387 27.12 -17.87 -12.74
C LEU A 387 27.71 -19.26 -13.08
N LYS A 388 28.31 -19.94 -12.12
CA LYS A 388 28.82 -21.32 -12.29
C LYS A 388 27.68 -22.29 -12.60
N LEU A 389 26.59 -22.22 -11.86
CA LEU A 389 25.42 -23.08 -12.06
C LEU A 389 24.83 -22.89 -13.47
N ALA A 390 24.65 -21.64 -13.91
CA ALA A 390 24.17 -21.34 -15.25
C ALA A 390 25.12 -21.86 -16.34
N ALA A 391 26.44 -21.66 -16.18
CA ALA A 391 27.42 -22.12 -17.16
C ALA A 391 27.44 -23.67 -17.28
N MET A 392 27.31 -24.39 -16.16
CA MET A 392 27.19 -25.84 -16.16
C MET A 392 25.93 -26.31 -16.86
N LEU A 393 24.79 -25.67 -16.62
CA LEU A 393 23.53 -25.99 -17.29
C LEU A 393 23.58 -25.67 -18.79
N VAL A 394 24.19 -24.55 -19.18
CA VAL A 394 24.37 -24.21 -20.59
C VAL A 394 25.26 -25.27 -21.25
N LYS A 395 26.35 -25.65 -20.63
CA LYS A 395 27.22 -26.72 -21.18
C LYS A 395 26.49 -28.05 -21.30
N GLU A 396 25.66 -28.42 -20.34
CA GLU A 396 24.84 -29.64 -20.36
C GLU A 396 23.78 -29.62 -21.47
N LEU A 397 23.03 -28.51 -21.57
CA LEU A 397 21.82 -28.46 -22.42
C LEU A 397 22.04 -27.82 -23.79
N ALA A 398 23.10 -27.02 -23.96
CA ALA A 398 23.41 -26.34 -25.22
C ALA A 398 24.79 -26.75 -25.77
N GLY A 399 25.58 -27.50 -25.01
CA GLY A 399 26.96 -27.86 -25.38
C GLY A 399 27.89 -26.65 -25.25
N GLY A 400 28.97 -26.68 -26.04
CA GLY A 400 29.98 -25.63 -26.03
C GLY A 400 31.06 -25.81 -24.98
N GLU A 401 32.02 -24.90 -24.98
CA GLU A 401 33.19 -24.86 -24.11
C GLU A 401 33.19 -23.60 -23.28
N ILE A 402 33.48 -23.71 -21.99
CA ILE A 402 33.70 -22.59 -21.06
C ILE A 402 35.10 -22.03 -21.34
N CYS A 403 35.17 -20.75 -21.77
CA CYS A 403 36.40 -20.11 -22.20
C CYS A 403 36.84 -18.99 -21.23
N GLY A 404 38.14 -19.04 -20.87
CA GLY A 404 38.73 -18.11 -19.93
C GLY A 404 38.33 -18.40 -18.50
N ASP A 405 38.81 -17.55 -17.58
CA ASP A 405 38.41 -17.54 -16.19
C ASP A 405 37.16 -16.68 -15.98
N ILE A 406 36.46 -16.92 -14.87
CA ILE A 406 35.36 -16.03 -14.46
C ILE A 406 35.93 -14.63 -14.23
N VAL A 407 35.37 -13.64 -14.90
CA VAL A 407 35.66 -12.25 -14.59
C VAL A 407 34.75 -11.82 -13.45
N ASP A 408 35.33 -11.40 -12.31
CA ASP A 408 34.60 -10.93 -11.14
C ASP A 408 35.14 -9.55 -10.72
N VAL A 409 34.42 -8.49 -11.06
CA VAL A 409 34.77 -7.13 -10.70
C VAL A 409 33.94 -6.72 -9.49
N LYS A 410 34.62 -6.51 -8.33
CA LYS A 410 34.02 -6.08 -7.06
C LYS A 410 34.51 -4.68 -6.67
N ALA A 411 33.61 -3.81 -6.27
CA ALA A 411 33.95 -2.51 -5.68
C ALA A 411 34.48 -2.65 -4.22
N HIS A 412 33.91 -3.58 -3.46
CA HIS A 412 34.25 -3.89 -2.07
C HIS A 412 33.75 -5.31 -1.72
N ASP A 413 34.19 -5.80 -0.57
CA ASP A 413 33.64 -7.04 -0.03
C ASP A 413 32.26 -6.82 0.58
N PHE A 414 31.45 -7.86 0.60
CA PHE A 414 30.09 -7.87 1.14
C PHE A 414 30.02 -8.75 2.38
N PRO A 415 30.48 -8.27 3.55
CA PRO A 415 30.35 -9.01 4.80
C PRO A 415 28.88 -9.07 5.22
N GLY A 416 28.51 -10.09 5.98
CA GLY A 416 27.23 -10.14 6.66
C GLY A 416 27.05 -8.97 7.62
N PHE A 417 25.82 -8.79 8.12
CA PHE A 417 25.47 -7.65 8.98
C PHE A 417 25.63 -8.03 10.45
N PRO A 418 26.55 -7.35 11.20
CA PRO A 418 26.72 -7.62 12.62
C PRO A 418 25.54 -7.06 13.42
N VAL A 419 24.93 -7.88 14.28
CA VAL A 419 23.84 -7.49 15.19
C VAL A 419 24.14 -8.04 16.58
N GLU A 420 24.13 -7.17 17.61
CA GLU A 420 24.13 -7.57 19.01
C GLU A 420 22.70 -7.76 19.47
N LEU A 421 22.33 -8.95 19.91
CA LEU A 421 20.99 -9.32 20.40
C LEU A 421 21.07 -9.61 21.89
N ARG A 422 20.42 -8.79 22.72
CA ARG A 422 20.26 -9.00 24.16
C ARG A 422 19.01 -9.82 24.44
N PHE A 423 19.09 -10.79 25.34
CA PHE A 423 17.94 -11.65 25.68
C PHE A 423 16.82 -10.88 26.41
N ASP A 424 17.20 -9.92 27.31
CA ASP A 424 16.23 -9.06 27.97
C ASP A 424 15.46 -8.18 26.99
N TYR A 425 16.12 -7.74 25.89
CA TYR A 425 15.47 -7.01 24.81
C TYR A 425 14.47 -7.86 24.05
N VAL A 426 14.80 -9.14 23.76
CA VAL A 426 13.88 -10.11 23.13
C VAL A 426 12.65 -10.26 23.98
N THR A 427 12.82 -10.59 25.27
CA THR A 427 11.73 -10.74 26.24
C THR A 427 10.88 -9.47 26.38
N GLY A 428 11.53 -8.31 26.46
CA GLY A 428 10.84 -7.03 26.62
C GLY A 428 10.01 -6.63 25.41
N LEU A 429 10.47 -6.97 24.18
CA LEU A 429 9.76 -6.61 22.95
C LEU A 429 8.64 -7.60 22.63
N ILE A 430 8.87 -8.90 22.85
CA ILE A 430 7.87 -9.95 22.60
C ILE A 430 6.82 -10.01 23.74
N GLY A 431 7.21 -9.68 24.96
CA GLY A 431 6.36 -9.78 26.14
C GLY A 431 6.29 -11.19 26.73
N LYS A 432 7.12 -12.13 26.24
CA LYS A 432 7.23 -13.51 26.71
C LYS A 432 8.69 -13.90 26.83
N ASP A 433 9.04 -14.61 27.88
CA ASP A 433 10.36 -15.21 28.03
C ASP A 433 10.44 -16.49 27.17
N ILE A 434 11.28 -16.42 26.12
CA ILE A 434 11.57 -17.55 25.23
C ILE A 434 12.90 -18.15 25.69
N PRO A 435 12.99 -19.47 25.93
CA PRO A 435 14.24 -20.12 26.30
C PRO A 435 15.38 -19.83 25.33
N HIS A 436 16.57 -19.52 25.85
CA HIS A 436 17.72 -19.11 25.04
C HIS A 436 18.15 -20.18 24.01
N ASP A 437 17.98 -21.47 24.33
CA ASP A 437 18.22 -22.58 23.39
C ASP A 437 17.30 -22.53 22.19
N ILE A 438 16.01 -22.20 22.39
CA ILE A 438 15.03 -22.01 21.30
C ILE A 438 15.42 -20.81 20.44
N ILE A 439 15.79 -19.68 21.05
CA ILE A 439 16.26 -18.50 20.30
C ILE A 439 17.48 -18.87 19.45
N ARG A 440 18.44 -19.58 20.04
CA ARG A 440 19.66 -20.04 19.36
C ARG A 440 19.34 -20.95 18.17
N ASP A 441 18.42 -21.87 18.35
CA ASP A 441 18.04 -22.81 17.29
C ASP A 441 17.33 -22.08 16.14
N ILE A 442 16.49 -21.10 16.46
CA ILE A 442 15.80 -20.29 15.45
C ILE A 442 16.81 -19.48 14.65
N VAL A 443 17.71 -18.70 15.28
CA VAL A 443 18.66 -17.87 14.55
C VAL A 443 19.61 -18.71 13.68
N LYS A 444 20.02 -19.90 14.14
CA LYS A 444 20.80 -20.85 13.34
C LYS A 444 20.00 -21.44 12.18
N SER A 445 18.70 -21.71 12.39
CA SER A 445 17.84 -22.23 11.31
C SER A 445 17.62 -21.21 10.20
N LEU A 446 17.77 -19.90 10.50
CA LEU A 446 17.75 -18.78 9.57
C LEU A 446 19.14 -18.43 9.02
N GLU A 447 20.13 -19.33 9.18
CA GLU A 447 21.49 -19.18 8.69
C GLU A 447 22.25 -17.97 9.27
N MET A 448 21.81 -17.42 10.42
CA MET A 448 22.56 -16.39 11.13
C MET A 448 23.72 -17.03 11.89
N GLU A 449 24.92 -16.51 11.71
CA GLU A 449 26.11 -16.99 12.39
C GLU A 449 26.21 -16.38 13.80
N ILE A 450 26.37 -17.24 14.84
CA ILE A 450 26.62 -16.80 16.20
C ILE A 450 28.14 -16.74 16.37
N THR A 451 28.71 -15.55 16.43
CA THR A 451 30.17 -15.34 16.57
C THR A 451 30.63 -15.31 18.01
N ALA A 452 29.78 -14.89 18.94
CA ALA A 452 30.00 -14.93 20.39
C ALA A 452 28.67 -15.00 21.13
N GLU A 453 28.67 -15.59 22.31
CA GLU A 453 27.49 -15.69 23.19
C GLU A 453 27.91 -15.71 24.64
N ASP A 454 27.14 -15.03 25.51
CA ASP A 454 27.23 -15.08 26.96
C ASP A 454 25.82 -15.23 27.59
N GLU A 455 25.68 -15.10 28.91
CA GLU A 455 24.38 -15.21 29.60
C GLU A 455 23.40 -14.09 29.31
N GLU A 456 23.86 -12.93 28.82
CA GLU A 456 23.04 -11.72 28.60
C GLU A 456 22.70 -11.47 27.13
N LYS A 457 23.61 -11.87 26.20
CA LYS A 457 23.53 -11.51 24.80
C LYS A 457 24.23 -12.47 23.86
N MET A 458 23.93 -12.37 22.59
CA MET A 458 24.65 -13.00 21.49
C MET A 458 25.08 -11.99 20.44
N GLN A 459 26.23 -12.22 19.81
CA GLN A 459 26.70 -11.48 18.64
C GLN A 459 26.38 -12.31 17.40
N LEU A 460 25.62 -11.71 16.51
CA LEU A 460 25.16 -12.35 15.29
C LEU A 460 25.80 -11.72 14.06
N VAL A 461 26.02 -12.52 13.03
CA VAL A 461 26.27 -12.04 11.67
C VAL A 461 25.11 -12.53 10.79
N VAL A 462 24.30 -11.59 10.36
CA VAL A 462 23.13 -11.86 9.50
C VAL A 462 23.59 -11.98 8.05
N PRO A 463 23.13 -13.01 7.29
CA PRO A 463 23.53 -13.22 5.91
C PRO A 463 23.10 -12.04 5.00
N THR A 464 23.85 -11.82 3.92
CA THR A 464 23.65 -10.70 3.00
C THR A 464 22.37 -10.74 2.19
N TYR A 465 21.75 -11.90 2.03
CA TYR A 465 20.44 -12.01 1.40
C TYR A 465 19.30 -11.45 2.26
N ARG A 466 19.48 -11.29 3.58
CA ARG A 466 18.54 -10.61 4.47
C ARG A 466 18.82 -9.10 4.47
N VAL A 467 18.37 -8.45 3.40
CA VAL A 467 18.62 -7.02 3.16
C VAL A 467 17.94 -6.11 4.18
N ASP A 468 16.93 -6.59 4.85
CA ASP A 468 16.05 -5.92 5.82
C ASP A 468 16.49 -6.07 7.28
N VAL A 469 17.24 -7.13 7.62
CA VAL A 469 17.61 -7.46 9.00
C VAL A 469 18.94 -6.80 9.36
N ARG A 470 18.84 -5.64 10.01
CA ARG A 470 20.01 -4.78 10.33
C ARG A 470 20.10 -4.41 11.80
N ARG A 471 19.02 -4.54 12.55
CA ARG A 471 18.86 -4.09 13.92
C ARG A 471 18.40 -5.24 14.81
N PRO A 472 18.57 -5.14 16.15
CA PRO A 472 18.07 -6.16 17.07
C PRO A 472 16.56 -6.44 16.93
N CYS A 473 15.73 -5.40 16.71
CA CYS A 473 14.29 -5.58 16.53
C CYS A 473 13.92 -6.40 15.29
N ASP A 474 14.73 -6.29 14.22
CA ASP A 474 14.50 -7.04 12.99
C ASP A 474 14.79 -8.54 13.23
N VAL A 475 15.82 -8.86 14.04
CA VAL A 475 16.11 -10.24 14.47
C VAL A 475 15.02 -10.78 15.40
N VAL A 476 14.48 -9.94 16.30
CA VAL A 476 13.36 -10.33 17.18
C VAL A 476 12.12 -10.65 16.36
N GLU A 477 11.82 -9.88 15.30
CA GLU A 477 10.74 -10.20 14.35
C GLU A 477 10.92 -11.58 13.72
N ASP A 478 12.13 -11.88 13.24
CA ASP A 478 12.49 -13.21 12.70
C ASP A 478 12.34 -14.34 13.72
N ILE A 479 12.76 -14.11 14.95
CA ILE A 479 12.57 -15.08 16.04
C ILE A 479 11.07 -15.32 16.26
N LEU A 480 10.28 -14.26 16.33
CA LEU A 480 8.86 -14.34 16.64
C LEU A 480 8.06 -15.05 15.53
N ARG A 481 8.33 -14.76 14.24
CA ARG A 481 7.65 -15.42 13.13
C ARG A 481 7.94 -16.94 13.06
N VAL A 482 9.16 -17.36 13.39
CA VAL A 482 9.51 -18.81 13.42
C VAL A 482 9.02 -19.45 14.73
N TYR A 483 9.08 -18.74 15.86
CA TYR A 483 8.51 -19.20 17.13
C TYR A 483 6.99 -19.39 17.02
N GLY A 484 6.34 -18.53 16.25
CA GLY A 484 4.89 -18.49 16.01
C GLY A 484 4.17 -17.45 16.87
N TYR A 485 3.54 -16.48 16.25
CA TYR A 485 2.77 -15.41 16.90
C TYR A 485 1.67 -15.97 17.82
N ASN A 486 1.03 -17.06 17.40
CA ASN A 486 -0.06 -17.69 18.17
C ASN A 486 0.41 -18.39 19.45
N ASN A 487 1.73 -18.52 19.66
CA ASN A 487 2.32 -19.09 20.88
C ASN A 487 2.59 -18.02 21.95
N ILE A 488 2.18 -16.76 21.70
CA ILE A 488 2.27 -15.68 22.67
C ILE A 488 0.91 -15.51 23.35
N GLU A 489 0.89 -15.72 24.66
CA GLU A 489 -0.30 -15.54 25.47
C GLU A 489 -0.62 -14.04 25.60
N LEU A 490 -1.87 -13.67 25.30
CA LEU A 490 -2.37 -12.33 25.58
C LEU A 490 -2.70 -12.21 27.07
N THR A 491 -2.09 -11.23 27.74
CA THR A 491 -2.45 -10.92 29.12
C THR A 491 -3.72 -10.08 29.16
N ASN A 492 -4.62 -10.36 30.13
CA ASN A 492 -5.80 -9.55 30.35
C ASN A 492 -5.49 -8.26 31.14
N ASP A 493 -4.28 -8.15 31.66
CA ASP A 493 -3.86 -7.03 32.49
C ASP A 493 -3.05 -6.02 31.67
N VAL A 494 -3.51 -4.77 31.70
CA VAL A 494 -2.78 -3.64 31.12
C VAL A 494 -2.13 -2.86 32.27
N HIS A 495 -0.81 -2.89 32.33
CA HIS A 495 -0.05 -2.07 33.25
C HIS A 495 0.25 -0.72 32.61
N SER A 496 -0.44 0.33 33.07
CA SER A 496 -0.25 1.69 32.59
C SER A 496 -0.01 2.63 33.76
N SER A 497 0.94 3.57 33.62
CA SER A 497 1.11 4.67 34.56
C SER A 497 0.14 5.79 34.18
N LEU A 498 -0.97 5.88 34.88
CA LEU A 498 -2.00 6.91 34.68
C LEU A 498 -1.70 8.24 35.38
N SER A 499 -0.53 8.36 36.03
CA SER A 499 -0.21 9.51 36.88
C SER A 499 0.35 10.73 36.14
N ASN A 500 0.79 10.57 34.90
CA ASN A 500 1.39 11.66 34.12
C ASN A 500 0.37 12.25 33.13
N LYS A 501 -0.22 13.41 33.47
CA LYS A 501 -0.96 14.21 32.49
C LYS A 501 -0.01 15.16 31.75
N THR A 502 -0.12 15.17 30.44
CA THR A 502 0.62 16.06 29.55
C THR A 502 -0.27 17.19 29.03
N ASP A 503 0.32 18.16 28.33
CA ASP A 503 -0.46 19.19 27.63
C ASP A 503 -1.36 18.59 26.52
N VAL A 504 -1.01 17.40 26.01
CA VAL A 504 -1.83 16.67 25.01
C VAL A 504 -3.09 16.15 25.68
N ASP A 505 -2.97 15.46 26.81
CA ASP A 505 -4.12 14.94 27.57
C ASP A 505 -5.10 16.08 27.94
N TRP A 506 -4.57 17.24 28.36
CA TRP A 506 -5.41 18.39 28.66
C TRP A 506 -6.17 18.90 27.43
N ARG A 507 -5.55 18.91 26.24
CA ARG A 507 -6.22 19.32 25.00
C ARG A 507 -7.31 18.33 24.58
N ASP A 508 -7.04 17.05 24.76
CA ASP A 508 -7.99 15.99 24.44
C ASP A 508 -9.19 16.07 25.40
N ASP A 509 -8.96 16.22 26.71
CA ASP A 509 -10.01 16.45 27.72
C ASP A 509 -10.86 17.70 27.37
N MET A 510 -10.22 18.78 26.89
CA MET A 510 -10.91 19.99 26.46
C MET A 510 -11.73 19.79 25.20
N GLN A 511 -11.18 19.06 24.22
CA GLN A 511 -11.88 18.71 22.99
C GLN A 511 -13.11 17.85 23.30
N GLU A 512 -12.98 16.85 24.17
CA GLU A 512 -14.09 16.01 24.62
C GLU A 512 -15.16 16.85 25.33
N THR A 513 -14.75 17.77 26.22
CA THR A 513 -15.66 18.69 26.92
C THR A 513 -16.48 19.53 25.96
N VAL A 514 -15.84 20.10 24.92
CA VAL A 514 -16.50 20.91 23.90
C VAL A 514 -17.39 20.05 23.01
N SER A 515 -16.92 18.87 22.61
CA SER A 515 -17.69 17.93 21.79
C SER A 515 -18.98 17.49 22.50
N ASN A 516 -18.88 17.14 23.79
CA ASN A 516 -20.04 16.78 24.60
C ASN A 516 -21.03 17.93 24.77
N GLN A 517 -20.54 19.17 24.94
CA GLN A 517 -21.39 20.36 24.98
C GLN A 517 -22.14 20.53 23.66
N LEU A 518 -21.45 20.51 22.50
CA LEU A 518 -22.05 20.71 21.19
C LEU A 518 -23.06 19.60 20.86
N THR A 519 -22.69 18.35 21.11
CA THR A 519 -23.58 17.20 20.91
C THR A 519 -24.86 17.35 21.76
N SER A 520 -24.75 17.84 23.01
CA SER A 520 -25.91 18.04 23.91
C SER A 520 -26.90 19.08 23.40
N VAL A 521 -26.47 20.01 22.53
CA VAL A 521 -27.34 21.03 21.91
C VAL A 521 -27.65 20.70 20.45
N GLY A 522 -27.40 19.46 20.02
CA GLY A 522 -27.87 18.89 18.77
C GLY A 522 -26.89 19.05 17.59
N TYR A 523 -25.63 19.31 17.85
CA TYR A 523 -24.60 19.23 16.79
C TYR A 523 -24.17 17.80 16.53
N HIS A 524 -23.89 17.50 15.29
CA HIS A 524 -23.26 16.28 14.82
C HIS A 524 -21.82 16.52 14.39
N GLU A 525 -20.92 15.67 14.85
CA GLU A 525 -19.54 15.72 14.39
C GLU A 525 -19.44 15.23 12.94
N ILE A 526 -18.67 15.95 12.14
CA ILE A 526 -18.29 15.53 10.80
C ILE A 526 -16.77 15.44 10.72
N MET A 527 -16.30 14.60 9.81
CA MET A 527 -14.88 14.45 9.52
C MET A 527 -14.70 14.41 8.01
N ASN A 528 -14.11 15.48 7.49
CA ASN A 528 -13.85 15.62 6.06
C ASN A 528 -12.38 15.33 5.73
N ASN A 529 -12.11 14.97 4.47
CA ASN A 529 -10.76 14.72 4.00
C ASN A 529 -9.91 16.00 4.09
N SER A 530 -8.64 15.84 4.48
CA SER A 530 -7.65 16.93 4.44
C SER A 530 -7.24 17.30 3.02
N LEU A 531 -7.41 16.39 2.05
CA LEU A 531 -7.25 16.67 0.64
C LEU A 531 -8.55 17.25 0.06
N THR A 532 -8.42 18.27 -0.79
CA THR A 532 -9.55 19.00 -1.35
C THR A 532 -9.24 19.52 -2.76
N VAL A 533 -10.21 20.16 -3.36
CA VAL A 533 -10.17 20.74 -4.70
C VAL A 533 -9.42 22.08 -4.69
N GLY A 534 -8.31 22.17 -5.40
CA GLY A 534 -7.54 23.41 -5.51
C GLY A 534 -8.32 24.59 -6.13
N ALA A 535 -9.27 24.31 -7.02
CA ALA A 535 -10.11 25.32 -7.65
C ALA A 535 -11.01 26.11 -6.65
N TYR A 536 -11.29 25.57 -5.47
CA TYR A 536 -12.03 26.29 -4.43
C TYR A 536 -11.31 27.54 -3.93
N TYR A 537 -10.00 27.59 -4.05
CA TYR A 537 -9.13 28.68 -3.59
C TYR A 537 -8.83 29.71 -4.67
N GLU A 538 -9.24 29.47 -5.93
CA GLU A 538 -8.99 30.39 -7.03
C GLU A 538 -9.75 31.70 -6.86
N GLY A 539 -9.02 32.82 -6.92
CA GLY A 539 -9.56 34.16 -6.78
C GLY A 539 -9.83 34.59 -5.34
N LEU A 540 -9.54 33.75 -4.34
CA LEU A 540 -9.69 34.12 -2.93
C LEU A 540 -8.43 34.81 -2.40
N THR A 541 -8.66 35.91 -1.64
CA THR A 541 -7.59 36.64 -0.92
C THR A 541 -7.46 36.18 0.52
N THR A 542 -8.57 35.72 1.15
CA THR A 542 -8.57 35.16 2.51
C THR A 542 -7.82 33.82 2.58
N TYR A 543 -7.98 33.00 1.54
CA TYR A 543 -7.30 31.71 1.39
C TYR A 543 -6.62 31.62 0.02
N PRO A 544 -5.47 32.28 -0.18
CA PRO A 544 -4.81 32.34 -1.48
C PRO A 544 -4.40 30.97 -2.03
N ALA A 545 -4.70 30.71 -3.30
CA ALA A 545 -4.33 29.47 -3.98
C ALA A 545 -2.82 29.19 -3.97
N ASP A 546 -1.99 30.24 -3.93
CA ASP A 546 -0.53 30.12 -3.88
C ASP A 546 -0.01 29.57 -2.55
N LEU A 547 -0.80 29.68 -1.48
CA LEU A 547 -0.49 29.11 -0.19
C LEU A 547 -0.97 27.66 -0.02
N CYS A 548 -1.63 27.07 -1.02
CA CYS A 548 -2.03 25.66 -0.97
C CYS A 548 -0.82 24.74 -1.02
N VAL A 549 -0.81 23.74 -0.15
CA VAL A 549 0.11 22.59 -0.25
C VAL A 549 -0.38 21.70 -1.39
N LYS A 550 0.35 21.69 -2.49
CA LYS A 550 0.01 20.93 -3.71
C LYS A 550 0.51 19.48 -3.60
N ILE A 551 -0.33 18.52 -4.00
CA ILE A 551 0.04 17.10 -4.06
C ILE A 551 0.73 16.83 -5.39
N MET A 552 1.91 16.20 -5.35
CA MET A 552 2.75 15.96 -6.52
C MET A 552 2.11 14.98 -7.52
N ASN A 553 1.48 13.92 -7.01
CA ASN A 553 0.81 12.89 -7.81
C ASN A 553 -0.59 12.64 -7.24
N PRO A 554 -1.57 13.56 -7.44
CA PRO A 554 -2.90 13.41 -6.89
C PRO A 554 -3.64 12.25 -7.56
N LEU A 555 -4.46 11.54 -6.79
CA LEU A 555 -5.30 10.45 -7.30
C LEU A 555 -6.37 10.97 -8.27
N SER A 556 -6.86 12.19 -8.05
CA SER A 556 -7.82 12.88 -8.91
C SER A 556 -7.60 14.40 -8.82
N SER A 557 -8.22 15.16 -9.74
CA SER A 557 -8.29 16.63 -9.68
C SER A 557 -8.98 17.15 -8.42
N ASP A 558 -9.84 16.32 -7.82
CA ASP A 558 -10.65 16.68 -6.66
C ASP A 558 -9.90 16.51 -5.33
N LEU A 559 -8.70 15.96 -5.36
CA LEU A 559 -7.84 15.69 -4.20
C LEU A 559 -6.40 16.18 -4.46
N ASN A 560 -6.27 17.37 -5.07
CA ASN A 560 -4.98 17.86 -5.58
C ASN A 560 -4.23 18.82 -4.66
N VAL A 561 -4.90 19.32 -3.58
CA VAL A 561 -4.28 20.19 -2.57
C VAL A 561 -4.72 19.81 -1.16
N MET A 562 -3.95 20.24 -0.14
CA MET A 562 -4.39 20.17 1.25
C MET A 562 -5.19 21.43 1.62
N ARG A 563 -6.21 21.26 2.45
CA ARG A 563 -7.16 22.29 2.86
C ARG A 563 -6.50 23.39 3.70
N GLN A 564 -6.81 24.68 3.40
CA GLN A 564 -6.44 25.85 4.22
C GLN A 564 -7.52 26.22 5.25
N THR A 565 -8.75 25.71 5.08
CA THR A 565 -9.90 25.96 5.95
C THR A 565 -10.80 24.72 6.00
N LEU A 566 -11.60 24.61 7.05
CA LEU A 566 -12.62 23.56 7.17
C LEU A 566 -13.93 23.94 6.44
N LEU A 567 -14.08 25.22 6.00
CA LEU A 567 -15.30 25.76 5.42
C LEU A 567 -15.85 24.92 4.26
N PHE A 568 -14.99 24.58 3.29
CA PHE A 568 -15.42 23.96 2.05
C PHE A 568 -15.90 22.51 2.24
N GLY A 569 -15.15 21.70 3.04
CA GLY A 569 -15.59 20.35 3.36
C GLY A 569 -16.94 20.31 4.10
N GLY A 570 -17.18 21.30 4.97
CA GLY A 570 -18.48 21.45 5.62
C GLY A 570 -19.61 21.83 4.64
N LEU A 571 -19.34 22.70 3.65
CA LEU A 571 -20.31 23.02 2.60
C LEU A 571 -20.64 21.80 1.72
N GLU A 572 -19.65 20.98 1.36
CA GLU A 572 -19.86 19.70 0.67
C GLU A 572 -20.74 18.75 1.50
N SER A 573 -20.47 18.66 2.80
CA SER A 573 -21.26 17.85 3.73
C SER A 573 -22.71 18.36 3.84
N ILE A 574 -22.91 19.67 3.89
CA ILE A 574 -24.24 20.31 3.89
C ILE A 574 -24.99 20.00 2.60
N ALA A 575 -24.37 20.22 1.44
CA ALA A 575 -24.95 19.94 0.13
C ALA A 575 -25.41 18.48 0.02
N ARG A 576 -24.54 17.55 0.44
CA ARG A 576 -24.87 16.13 0.46
C ARG A 576 -26.08 15.83 1.34
N ASN A 577 -26.16 16.41 2.53
CA ASN A 577 -27.28 16.19 3.44
C ASN A 577 -28.59 16.80 2.90
N ILE A 578 -28.55 18.00 2.33
CA ILE A 578 -29.72 18.61 1.68
C ILE A 578 -30.24 17.72 0.55
N ASN A 579 -29.36 17.17 -0.27
CA ASN A 579 -29.73 16.25 -1.35
C ASN A 579 -30.37 14.96 -0.82
N HIS A 580 -30.01 14.54 0.40
CA HIS A 580 -30.65 13.43 1.12
C HIS A 580 -31.87 13.85 1.94
N LYS A 581 -32.40 15.07 1.72
CA LYS A 581 -33.61 15.63 2.38
C LYS A 581 -33.44 15.91 3.87
N ASN A 582 -32.20 16.18 4.30
CA ASN A 582 -31.87 16.64 5.65
C ASN A 582 -31.40 18.10 5.62
N PRO A 583 -32.30 19.09 5.55
CA PRO A 583 -31.89 20.51 5.39
C PRO A 583 -31.57 21.22 6.70
N ASN A 584 -31.99 20.67 7.87
CA ASN A 584 -31.83 21.29 9.18
C ASN A 584 -30.59 20.73 9.86
N LEU A 585 -29.46 21.44 9.80
CA LEU A 585 -28.18 20.89 10.20
C LEU A 585 -27.47 21.77 11.24
N ARG A 586 -26.87 21.11 12.22
CA ARG A 586 -25.89 21.63 13.17
C ARG A 586 -24.69 20.72 13.12
N LEU A 587 -23.58 21.18 12.54
CA LEU A 587 -22.39 20.37 12.31
C LEU A 587 -21.17 21.00 12.98
N TYR A 588 -20.25 20.17 13.46
CA TYR A 588 -18.93 20.62 13.90
C TYR A 588 -17.84 19.66 13.45
N GLU A 589 -16.62 20.17 13.32
CA GLU A 589 -15.43 19.38 12.97
C GLU A 589 -14.21 19.93 13.70
N PHE A 590 -13.40 19.02 14.27
CA PHE A 590 -12.01 19.28 14.61
C PHE A 590 -11.12 18.75 13.50
N GLY A 591 -10.24 19.57 12.94
CA GLY A 591 -9.40 19.16 11.84
C GLY A 591 -8.19 20.04 11.65
N ASN A 592 -7.16 19.48 11.01
CA ASN A 592 -5.97 20.24 10.66
C ASN A 592 -6.18 20.98 9.33
N VAL A 593 -5.59 22.16 9.27
CA VAL A 593 -5.47 22.96 8.05
C VAL A 593 -3.99 23.24 7.77
N TYR A 594 -3.68 23.45 6.50
CA TYR A 594 -2.31 23.45 6.02
C TYR A 594 -2.05 24.67 5.14
N SER A 595 -0.84 25.19 5.17
CA SER A 595 -0.40 26.20 4.21
C SER A 595 1.09 26.06 3.88
N HIS A 596 1.46 26.56 2.70
CA HIS A 596 2.82 26.58 2.20
C HIS A 596 3.21 28.01 1.83
N ASP A 597 4.23 28.54 2.46
CA ASP A 597 4.78 29.86 2.15
C ASP A 597 6.10 29.70 1.35
N GLY A 598 5.99 29.84 0.03
CA GLY A 598 7.11 29.71 -0.89
C GLY A 598 8.19 30.80 -0.74
N SER A 599 7.98 31.83 0.08
CA SER A 599 9.00 32.85 0.39
C SER A 599 10.03 32.39 1.43
N ILE A 600 9.71 31.30 2.16
CA ILE A 600 10.58 30.75 3.21
C ILE A 600 11.56 29.72 2.59
N SER A 601 12.87 29.90 2.84
CA SER A 601 13.89 28.97 2.34
C SER A 601 13.82 27.60 3.00
N GLN A 602 14.06 26.54 2.22
CA GLN A 602 14.17 25.15 2.68
C GLN A 602 15.59 24.74 3.10
N GLU A 603 16.58 25.62 2.94
CA GLU A 603 18.01 25.27 3.10
C GLU A 603 18.37 24.77 4.51
N GLU A 604 17.74 25.32 5.56
CA GLU A 604 18.00 24.90 6.93
C GLU A 604 17.05 23.79 7.42
N LYS A 605 15.80 23.80 6.97
CA LYS A 605 14.77 22.80 7.34
C LYS A 605 13.82 22.57 6.17
N ALA A 606 13.76 21.37 5.69
CA ALA A 606 12.90 20.97 4.55
C ALA A 606 11.41 21.33 4.74
N LEU A 607 10.91 21.34 5.96
CA LEU A 607 9.51 21.64 6.29
C LEU A 607 9.26 23.10 6.73
N ALA A 608 10.28 23.97 6.72
CA ALA A 608 10.12 25.36 7.16
C ALA A 608 9.01 26.14 6.43
N PRO A 609 8.79 25.97 5.10
CA PRO A 609 7.71 26.66 4.38
C PRO A 609 6.31 26.15 4.73
N TYR A 610 6.19 24.98 5.35
CA TYR A 610 4.90 24.37 5.63
C TYR A 610 4.43 24.69 7.03
N SER A 611 3.15 25.01 7.14
CA SER A 611 2.48 25.16 8.44
C SER A 611 1.27 24.25 8.54
N GLU A 612 1.05 23.74 9.75
CA GLU A 612 -0.09 22.92 10.11
C GLU A 612 -0.67 23.45 11.42
N SER A 613 -1.99 23.57 11.48
CA SER A 613 -2.68 24.00 12.71
C SER A 613 -4.02 23.31 12.84
N THR A 614 -4.37 22.94 14.07
CA THR A 614 -5.68 22.40 14.38
C THR A 614 -6.69 23.52 14.50
N GLN A 615 -7.80 23.37 13.79
CA GLN A 615 -8.96 24.24 13.83
C GLN A 615 -10.18 23.47 14.33
N MET A 616 -11.14 24.21 14.87
CA MET A 616 -12.47 23.71 15.17
C MET A 616 -13.45 24.56 14.37
N ALA A 617 -14.39 23.94 13.69
CA ALA A 617 -15.40 24.67 12.93
C ALA A 617 -16.83 24.22 13.29
N MET A 618 -17.77 25.16 13.10
CA MET A 618 -19.21 24.95 13.32
C MET A 618 -19.98 25.46 12.12
N TRP A 619 -21.00 24.72 11.72
CA TRP A 619 -21.95 25.11 10.66
C TRP A 619 -23.38 24.96 11.16
N LEU A 620 -24.20 25.97 10.92
CA LEU A 620 -25.64 25.95 11.14
C LEU A 620 -26.36 26.29 9.85
N THR A 621 -27.44 25.57 9.54
CA THR A 621 -28.29 25.89 8.40
C THR A 621 -29.69 25.30 8.57
N GLY A 622 -30.70 25.86 7.90
CA GLY A 622 -32.09 25.46 7.95
C GLY A 622 -32.85 26.01 9.14
N ASN A 623 -33.68 25.19 9.77
CA ASN A 623 -34.56 25.56 10.87
C ASN A 623 -34.04 25.10 12.21
N ASN A 624 -34.54 25.69 13.31
CA ASN A 624 -34.17 25.32 14.68
C ASN A 624 -34.58 23.87 15.06
N HIS A 625 -35.66 23.36 14.51
CA HIS A 625 -36.14 21.98 14.59
C HIS A 625 -37.11 21.69 13.45
N ASP A 626 -37.49 20.43 13.28
CA ASP A 626 -38.52 20.00 12.35
C ASP A 626 -39.91 20.48 12.81
N GLU A 627 -40.91 20.40 11.93
CA GLU A 627 -42.29 20.80 12.24
C GLU A 627 -42.79 20.09 13.50
N SER A 628 -43.29 20.85 14.44
CA SER A 628 -43.84 20.39 15.70
C SER A 628 -45.10 21.13 16.08
N TRP A 629 -46.05 20.43 16.68
CA TRP A 629 -47.25 21.04 17.21
C TRP A 629 -47.00 21.86 18.50
N ALA A 630 -45.89 21.55 19.19
CA ALA A 630 -45.59 22.10 20.54
C ALA A 630 -44.76 23.38 20.45
N ASP A 631 -44.02 23.65 19.41
CA ASP A 631 -43.15 24.77 19.26
C ASP A 631 -43.16 25.32 17.81
N LYS A 632 -42.98 26.63 17.66
CA LYS A 632 -42.94 27.25 16.33
C LYS A 632 -41.58 27.04 15.69
N VAL A 633 -41.61 26.48 14.50
CA VAL A 633 -40.44 26.41 13.64
C VAL A 633 -40.01 27.83 13.27
N ARG A 634 -38.75 28.13 13.41
CA ARG A 634 -38.12 29.35 12.91
C ARG A 634 -36.81 29.00 12.18
N ALA A 635 -36.48 29.81 11.20
CA ALA A 635 -35.18 29.74 10.58
C ALA A 635 -34.07 30.03 11.63
N LEU A 636 -32.99 29.26 11.56
CA LEU A 636 -31.76 29.59 12.27
C LEU A 636 -31.20 30.92 11.79
N ASN A 637 -30.41 31.58 12.63
CA ASN A 637 -29.80 32.87 12.31
C ASN A 637 -28.38 32.95 12.93
N VAL A 638 -27.65 33.98 12.56
CA VAL A 638 -26.27 34.18 13.02
C VAL A 638 -26.13 34.29 14.54
N TYR A 639 -27.18 34.70 15.24
CA TYR A 639 -27.18 34.84 16.72
C TYR A 639 -27.28 33.46 17.40
N ASP A 640 -27.92 32.47 16.77
CA ASP A 640 -27.92 31.08 17.26
C ASP A 640 -26.47 30.54 17.27
N LEU A 641 -25.74 30.69 16.16
CA LEU A 641 -24.33 30.29 16.09
C LEU A 641 -23.46 31.06 17.09
N LYS A 642 -23.71 32.41 17.21
CA LYS A 642 -22.97 33.26 18.13
C LYS A 642 -23.15 32.82 19.58
N ALA A 643 -24.38 32.46 19.98
CA ALA A 643 -24.69 31.99 21.31
C ALA A 643 -23.93 30.66 21.61
N ASP A 644 -23.96 29.71 20.66
CA ASP A 644 -23.27 28.41 20.82
C ASP A 644 -21.75 28.59 20.91
N LEU A 645 -21.14 29.44 20.04
CA LEU A 645 -19.71 29.77 20.08
C LEU A 645 -19.29 30.43 21.40
N GLU A 646 -20.04 31.41 21.84
CA GLU A 646 -19.72 32.14 23.08
C GLU A 646 -19.95 31.30 24.33
N ASN A 647 -20.94 30.41 24.36
CA ASN A 647 -21.13 29.39 25.39
C ASN A 647 -19.99 28.38 25.41
N MET A 648 -19.48 27.97 24.24
CA MET A 648 -18.30 27.12 24.13
C MET A 648 -17.07 27.81 24.75
N PHE A 649 -16.81 29.08 24.41
CA PHE A 649 -15.73 29.85 25.04
C PHE A 649 -15.88 29.96 26.56
N ALA A 650 -17.10 30.19 27.04
CA ALA A 650 -17.37 30.25 28.47
C ALA A 650 -17.05 28.90 29.18
N ASN A 651 -17.42 27.77 28.56
CA ASN A 651 -17.11 26.43 29.05
C ASN A 651 -15.61 26.14 29.07
N MET A 652 -14.87 26.60 28.05
CA MET A 652 -13.41 26.57 28.04
C MET A 652 -12.74 27.49 29.06
N GLY A 653 -13.49 28.32 29.78
CA GLY A 653 -12.97 29.35 30.68
C GLY A 653 -12.47 30.61 30.00
N ILE A 654 -12.74 30.78 28.67
CA ILE A 654 -12.38 31.99 27.92
C ILE A 654 -13.45 33.08 28.18
N ASN A 655 -13.07 34.18 28.83
CA ASN A 655 -14.00 35.25 29.15
C ASN A 655 -14.06 36.23 27.95
N LEU A 656 -15.26 36.50 27.43
CA LEU A 656 -15.48 37.42 26.33
C LEU A 656 -15.00 38.87 26.62
N ARG A 657 -14.94 39.27 27.88
CA ARG A 657 -14.38 40.59 28.28
C ARG A 657 -12.86 40.72 28.01
N ASP A 658 -12.18 39.60 27.85
CA ASP A 658 -10.75 39.57 27.53
C ASP A 658 -10.49 39.54 26.04
N LEU A 659 -11.55 39.44 25.23
CA LEU A 659 -11.49 39.41 23.76
C LEU A 659 -11.91 40.75 23.17
N VAL A 660 -11.34 41.07 22.02
CA VAL A 660 -11.78 42.15 21.13
C VAL A 660 -12.65 41.51 20.07
N ILE A 661 -13.90 41.93 19.99
CA ILE A 661 -14.89 41.45 19.02
C ILE A 661 -15.16 42.60 18.06
N GLU A 662 -14.90 42.41 16.79
CA GLU A 662 -15.07 43.45 15.78
C GLU A 662 -15.61 42.86 14.46
N GLN A 663 -16.39 43.70 13.79
CA GLN A 663 -16.82 43.41 12.44
C GLN A 663 -15.64 43.61 11.49
N PHE A 664 -15.49 42.76 10.48
CA PHE A 664 -14.49 42.91 9.44
C PHE A 664 -15.07 42.50 8.08
N GLU A 665 -14.40 42.89 7.03
CA GLU A 665 -14.76 42.51 5.67
C GLU A 665 -14.05 41.18 5.32
N ASP A 666 -14.81 40.25 4.80
CA ASP A 666 -14.32 38.93 4.37
C ASP A 666 -15.10 38.52 3.12
N GLU A 667 -14.42 37.94 2.15
CA GLU A 667 -15.05 37.53 0.89
C GLU A 667 -15.80 36.20 0.98
N THR A 668 -15.53 35.43 2.03
CA THR A 668 -16.20 34.14 2.27
C THR A 668 -17.36 34.29 3.26
N LEU A 669 -17.37 35.35 4.08
CA LEU A 669 -18.35 35.60 5.14
C LEU A 669 -18.87 37.04 5.09
N SER A 670 -20.18 37.20 4.98
CA SER A 670 -20.81 38.54 4.95
C SER A 670 -22.21 38.54 5.60
N PRO A 671 -22.43 39.16 6.78
CA PRO A 671 -21.46 39.86 7.64
C PRO A 671 -20.53 38.93 8.39
N ALA A 672 -19.35 39.41 8.76
CA ALA A 672 -18.35 38.67 9.50
C ALA A 672 -17.89 39.33 10.81
N LEU A 673 -17.66 38.55 11.83
CA LEU A 673 -17.08 38.95 13.13
C LEU A 673 -15.79 38.16 13.38
N ARG A 674 -14.79 38.82 13.94
CA ARG A 674 -13.58 38.18 14.46
C ARG A 674 -13.41 38.40 15.96
N TYR A 675 -12.93 37.38 16.62
CA TYR A 675 -12.61 37.37 18.05
C TYR A 675 -11.09 37.30 18.20
N SER A 676 -10.50 38.36 18.71
CA SER A 676 -9.04 38.44 18.90
C SER A 676 -8.72 38.59 20.41
N ASN A 677 -7.56 38.05 20.80
CA ASN A 677 -7.04 38.37 22.13
C ASN A 677 -6.53 39.82 22.14
N ARG A 678 -6.22 40.35 23.37
CA ARG A 678 -5.69 41.70 23.52
C ARG A 678 -4.35 41.95 22.81
N GLY A 679 -3.64 40.89 22.44
CA GLY A 679 -2.41 40.98 21.63
C GLY A 679 -2.64 40.93 20.13
N GLY A 680 -3.90 41.05 19.67
CA GLY A 680 -4.26 41.05 18.25
C GLY A 680 -4.26 39.69 17.54
N LYS A 681 -4.04 38.56 18.24
CA LYS A 681 -4.12 37.24 17.62
C LYS A 681 -5.59 36.84 17.51
N VAL A 682 -6.00 36.46 16.30
CA VAL A 682 -7.34 35.99 16.00
C VAL A 682 -7.54 34.57 16.56
N ILE A 683 -8.54 34.45 17.46
CA ILE A 683 -8.92 33.16 18.07
C ILE A 683 -10.03 32.49 17.26
N ALA A 684 -10.99 33.28 16.79
CA ALA A 684 -12.11 32.80 15.99
C ALA A 684 -12.60 33.82 14.98
N VAL A 685 -13.18 33.33 13.93
CA VAL A 685 -14.00 34.10 12.99
C VAL A 685 -15.37 33.45 12.89
N MET A 686 -16.41 34.25 12.69
CA MET A 686 -17.76 33.75 12.42
C MET A 686 -18.54 34.70 11.50
N GLY A 687 -19.52 34.17 10.84
CA GLY A 687 -20.37 34.97 9.97
C GLY A 687 -21.41 34.17 9.20
N VAL A 688 -22.02 34.85 8.24
CA VAL A 688 -22.89 34.21 7.26
C VAL A 688 -22.05 33.92 6.03
N VAL A 689 -22.04 32.66 5.57
CA VAL A 689 -21.33 32.28 4.35
C VAL A 689 -21.89 33.11 3.17
N ASP A 690 -21.00 33.64 2.35
CA ASP A 690 -21.37 34.38 1.16
C ASP A 690 -22.31 33.57 0.26
N GLU A 691 -23.39 34.12 -0.18
CA GLU A 691 -24.43 33.43 -0.96
C GLU A 691 -23.89 32.92 -2.30
N ALA A 692 -23.03 33.65 -2.97
CA ALA A 692 -22.42 33.24 -4.23
C ALA A 692 -21.44 32.09 -4.02
N LEU A 693 -20.72 32.06 -2.88
CA LEU A 693 -19.87 30.98 -2.48
C LEU A 693 -20.72 29.73 -2.14
N ALA A 694 -21.76 29.84 -1.33
CA ALA A 694 -22.62 28.70 -0.97
C ALA A 694 -23.27 28.07 -2.22
N LYS A 695 -23.69 28.85 -3.18
CA LYS A 695 -24.24 28.35 -4.47
C LYS A 695 -23.22 27.59 -5.31
N LYS A 696 -21.91 27.84 -5.19
CA LYS A 696 -20.90 27.04 -5.88
C LYS A 696 -20.85 25.60 -5.36
N PHE A 697 -21.39 25.36 -4.17
CA PHE A 697 -21.52 24.04 -3.54
C PHE A 697 -22.96 23.50 -3.61
N ASP A 698 -23.83 24.03 -4.46
CA ASP A 698 -25.24 23.65 -4.57
C ASP A 698 -26.05 23.84 -3.26
N VAL A 699 -25.70 24.86 -2.47
CA VAL A 699 -26.38 25.19 -1.22
C VAL A 699 -27.15 26.52 -1.42
N ASP A 700 -28.47 26.43 -1.50
CA ASP A 700 -29.36 27.58 -1.73
C ASP A 700 -29.87 28.24 -0.42
N GLN A 701 -29.69 27.58 0.72
CA GLN A 701 -30.12 28.10 2.02
C GLN A 701 -28.98 28.79 2.78
N PRO A 702 -29.27 29.78 3.66
CA PRO A 702 -28.25 30.46 4.45
C PRO A 702 -27.43 29.44 5.31
N VAL A 703 -26.13 29.61 5.29
CA VAL A 703 -25.20 28.85 6.14
C VAL A 703 -24.49 29.82 7.09
N TYR A 704 -24.55 29.55 8.37
CA TYR A 704 -23.82 30.26 9.41
C TYR A 704 -22.60 29.45 9.79
N TYR A 705 -21.43 30.07 9.76
CA TYR A 705 -20.15 29.44 9.93
C TYR A 705 -19.31 30.10 11.02
N ALA A 706 -18.63 29.29 11.83
CA ALA A 706 -17.58 29.75 12.72
C ALA A 706 -16.37 28.84 12.61
N GLN A 707 -15.16 29.43 12.64
CA GLN A 707 -13.90 28.69 12.72
C GLN A 707 -13.06 29.22 13.87
N VAL A 708 -12.56 28.33 14.70
CA VAL A 708 -11.77 28.62 15.90
C VAL A 708 -10.37 28.07 15.71
N ASN A 709 -9.35 28.90 15.88
CA ASN A 709 -7.99 28.41 16.01
C ASN A 709 -7.86 27.63 17.33
N TRP A 710 -8.01 26.29 17.23
CA TRP A 710 -8.09 25.41 18.39
C TRP A 710 -6.83 25.46 19.24
N ASN A 711 -5.65 25.45 18.58
CA ASN A 711 -4.37 25.55 19.27
C ASN A 711 -4.24 26.85 20.09
N LEU A 712 -4.73 27.96 19.55
CA LEU A 712 -4.67 29.25 20.22
C LEU A 712 -5.75 29.35 21.32
N ALA A 713 -6.94 28.85 21.07
CA ALA A 713 -8.02 28.81 22.05
C ALA A 713 -7.62 27.98 23.29
N CYS A 714 -7.06 26.80 23.11
CA CYS A 714 -6.51 25.99 24.19
C CYS A 714 -5.40 26.73 24.97
N LYS A 715 -4.47 27.39 24.30
CA LYS A 715 -3.43 28.17 24.98
C LYS A 715 -3.96 29.32 25.81
N VAL A 716 -5.08 29.93 25.39
CA VAL A 716 -5.75 30.99 26.16
C VAL A 716 -6.48 30.40 27.38
N ALA A 717 -7.16 29.27 27.19
CA ALA A 717 -7.88 28.55 28.25
C ALA A 717 -6.95 28.03 29.36
N MET A 718 -5.82 27.38 28.99
CA MET A 718 -4.83 26.82 29.94
C MET A 718 -4.21 27.84 30.90
N LYS A 719 -4.22 29.13 30.58
CA LYS A 719 -3.57 30.17 31.37
C LYS A 719 -4.41 30.64 32.56
N LYS A 720 -5.60 30.11 32.78
CA LYS A 720 -6.52 30.57 33.80
C LYS A 720 -6.66 29.56 34.92
N ASP A 721 -6.30 29.99 36.13
CA ASP A 721 -6.58 29.27 37.37
C ASP A 721 -8.05 29.35 37.70
N ILE A 722 -8.65 28.21 38.02
CA ILE A 722 -10.01 28.17 38.61
C ILE A 722 -9.93 28.68 40.02
N LYS A 723 -10.59 29.82 40.29
CA LYS A 723 -10.69 30.39 41.62
C LYS A 723 -12.08 30.13 42.18
N TYR A 724 -12.11 29.53 43.36
CA TYR A 724 -13.34 29.38 44.13
C TYR A 724 -13.78 30.76 44.62
N SER A 725 -15.09 31.05 44.57
CA SER A 725 -15.73 32.17 45.24
C SER A 725 -17.06 31.71 45.81
N ASP A 726 -17.38 32.21 47.02
CA ASP A 726 -18.68 31.95 47.64
C ASP A 726 -19.82 32.50 46.78
N LEU A 727 -20.95 31.82 46.80
CA LEU A 727 -22.18 32.32 46.22
C LEU A 727 -22.58 33.65 46.86
N PRO A 728 -23.06 34.62 46.04
CA PRO A 728 -23.54 35.88 46.60
C PRO A 728 -24.64 35.69 47.64
N LYS A 729 -24.51 36.35 48.77
CA LYS A 729 -25.51 36.30 49.86
C LYS A 729 -26.66 37.28 49.66
N THR A 730 -26.59 38.08 48.60
CA THR A 730 -27.54 39.17 48.29
C THR A 730 -28.32 38.86 47.02
N LEU A 731 -29.49 39.47 46.88
CA LEU A 731 -30.29 39.35 45.68
C LEU A 731 -29.76 40.29 44.56
N PRO A 732 -29.76 39.84 43.30
CA PRO A 732 -29.43 40.66 42.13
C PRO A 732 -30.55 41.70 41.92
N LEU A 733 -30.15 42.90 41.53
CA LEU A 733 -31.07 44.01 41.22
C LEU A 733 -31.00 44.34 39.72
N ARG A 734 -32.16 44.32 39.06
CA ARG A 734 -32.29 44.64 37.63
C ARG A 734 -32.55 46.14 37.44
N ARG A 735 -31.86 46.76 36.51
CA ARG A 735 -32.12 48.14 36.03
C ARG A 735 -32.10 48.18 34.56
N ASP A 736 -33.15 48.78 33.98
CA ASP A 736 -33.34 48.89 32.52
C ASP A 736 -33.09 50.33 32.09
N LEU A 737 -32.52 50.51 30.93
CA LEU A 737 -32.35 51.81 30.27
C LEU A 737 -32.80 51.72 28.80
N ALA A 738 -33.63 52.67 28.37
CA ALA A 738 -33.90 52.85 26.95
C ALA A 738 -33.05 54.02 26.45
N LEU A 739 -32.15 53.74 25.50
CA LEU A 739 -31.17 54.65 24.97
C LEU A 739 -31.48 55.01 23.52
N LEU A 740 -31.59 56.29 23.20
CA LEU A 740 -31.61 56.77 21.82
C LEU A 740 -30.19 57.09 21.38
N VAL A 741 -29.69 56.42 20.36
CA VAL A 741 -28.31 56.51 19.89
C VAL A 741 -28.24 56.65 18.38
N ASP A 742 -27.10 57.12 17.86
CA ASP A 742 -26.85 57.10 16.44
C ASP A 742 -26.83 55.69 15.88
N ARG A 743 -27.27 55.48 14.65
CA ARG A 743 -27.31 54.14 14.01
C ARG A 743 -25.97 53.46 13.98
N LYS A 744 -24.87 54.21 13.91
CA LYS A 744 -23.50 53.67 13.90
C LYS A 744 -23.03 53.16 15.25
N VAL A 745 -23.67 53.56 16.36
CA VAL A 745 -23.31 53.11 17.70
C VAL A 745 -23.74 51.65 17.85
N THR A 746 -22.78 50.76 18.16
CA THR A 746 -23.05 49.36 18.38
C THR A 746 -23.45 49.06 19.82
N TYR A 747 -24.06 47.90 20.05
CA TYR A 747 -24.30 47.42 21.43
C TYR A 747 -22.98 47.24 22.19
N ASP A 748 -21.91 46.77 21.51
CA ASP A 748 -20.61 46.62 22.11
C ASP A 748 -19.99 47.92 22.60
N ASP A 749 -20.20 49.04 21.86
CA ASP A 749 -19.78 50.37 22.32
C ASP A 749 -20.46 50.77 23.64
N ILE A 750 -21.78 50.52 23.76
CA ILE A 750 -22.55 50.74 24.97
C ILE A 750 -22.03 49.84 26.10
N ARG A 751 -21.84 48.56 25.79
CA ARG A 751 -21.32 47.57 26.77
C ARG A 751 -19.96 47.97 27.33
N ARG A 752 -19.03 48.38 26.48
CA ARG A 752 -17.70 48.85 26.90
C ARG A 752 -17.76 50.06 27.84
N VAL A 753 -18.62 51.05 27.54
CA VAL A 753 -18.81 52.20 28.39
C VAL A 753 -19.38 51.80 29.75
N VAL A 754 -20.41 50.97 29.78
CA VAL A 754 -21.05 50.50 31.02
C VAL A 754 -20.09 49.68 31.87
N GLU A 755 -19.41 48.69 31.29
CA GLU A 755 -18.46 47.81 31.98
C GLU A 755 -17.21 48.59 32.48
N SER A 756 -16.76 49.59 31.72
CA SER A 756 -15.66 50.44 32.18
C SER A 756 -16.06 51.37 33.35
N THR A 757 -17.35 51.74 33.39
CA THR A 757 -17.91 52.63 34.40
C THR A 757 -18.15 51.92 35.73
N GLU A 758 -18.71 50.66 35.68
CA GLU A 758 -18.96 49.87 36.85
C GLU A 758 -18.40 48.46 36.71
N LYS A 759 -17.23 48.21 37.33
CA LYS A 759 -16.47 46.95 37.20
C LYS A 759 -16.81 45.92 38.27
N LYS A 760 -17.31 46.34 39.43
CA LYS A 760 -17.46 45.44 40.58
C LYS A 760 -18.89 44.94 40.74
N LEU A 761 -19.86 45.82 40.62
CA LEU A 761 -21.23 45.52 40.95
C LEU A 761 -22.05 45.09 39.71
N LEU A 762 -21.61 45.42 38.50
CA LEU A 762 -22.24 44.96 37.28
C LEU A 762 -21.93 43.45 37.07
N LYS A 763 -22.94 42.61 37.15
CA LYS A 763 -22.82 41.16 36.92
C LYS A 763 -23.06 40.80 35.45
N SER A 764 -24.10 41.33 34.85
CA SER A 764 -24.44 41.11 33.46
C SER A 764 -25.17 42.34 32.84
N MET A 765 -25.09 42.41 31.55
CA MET A 765 -25.85 43.38 30.73
C MET A 765 -26.41 42.65 29.51
N THR A 766 -27.66 42.88 29.16
CA THR A 766 -28.34 42.31 28.01
C THR A 766 -29.06 43.37 27.22
N LEU A 767 -29.10 43.19 25.90
CA LEU A 767 -29.95 43.99 25.00
C LEU A 767 -31.24 43.21 24.82
N PHE A 768 -32.36 43.73 25.21
CA PHE A 768 -33.64 43.03 25.13
C PHE A 768 -34.63 43.62 24.12
N ASP A 769 -34.37 44.84 23.62
CA ASP A 769 -35.16 45.40 22.54
C ASP A 769 -34.31 46.35 21.66
N VAL A 770 -34.56 46.30 20.35
CA VAL A 770 -33.99 47.20 19.35
C VAL A 770 -35.14 47.78 18.55
N TYR A 771 -35.35 49.08 18.71
CA TYR A 771 -36.41 49.76 17.97
C TYR A 771 -35.86 50.72 16.92
N GLU A 772 -36.17 50.42 15.66
CA GLU A 772 -35.89 51.26 14.51
C GLU A 772 -37.22 51.64 13.81
N SER A 773 -37.50 52.86 13.69
CA SER A 773 -38.75 53.35 13.04
C SER A 773 -38.56 54.73 12.48
N ASN A 774 -39.31 55.05 11.45
CA ASN A 774 -39.41 56.38 10.91
C ASN A 774 -39.99 57.42 11.88
N LYS A 775 -40.49 56.97 13.06
CA LYS A 775 -40.95 57.87 14.12
C LYS A 775 -39.79 58.38 14.99
N LEU A 776 -38.60 57.82 14.85
CA LEU A 776 -37.40 58.32 15.51
C LEU A 776 -36.76 59.46 14.68
N ALA A 777 -35.93 60.29 15.30
CA ALA A 777 -35.11 61.24 14.58
C ALA A 777 -34.26 60.55 13.52
N ALA A 778 -34.12 61.21 12.34
CA ALA A 778 -33.36 60.63 11.24
C ALA A 778 -31.92 60.20 11.69
N GLY A 779 -31.49 59.01 11.32
CA GLY A 779 -30.19 58.49 11.71
C GLY A 779 -30.08 57.99 13.14
N LYS A 780 -31.16 57.85 13.89
CA LYS A 780 -31.22 57.35 15.26
C LYS A 780 -31.87 55.95 15.33
N LYS A 781 -31.48 55.17 16.35
CA LYS A 781 -32.14 53.93 16.77
C LYS A 781 -32.23 53.88 18.28
N SER A 782 -33.14 53.07 18.84
CA SER A 782 -33.29 52.93 20.28
C SER A 782 -32.85 51.55 20.67
N TYR A 783 -32.00 51.47 21.71
CA TYR A 783 -31.61 50.26 22.38
C TYR A 783 -32.19 50.22 23.79
N ALA A 784 -32.88 49.13 24.15
CA ALA A 784 -33.30 48.86 25.50
C ALA A 784 -32.36 47.82 26.12
N ILE A 785 -31.59 48.24 27.09
CA ILE A 785 -30.60 47.40 27.79
C ILE A 785 -31.06 47.14 29.21
N SER A 786 -30.76 45.95 29.70
CA SER A 786 -31.01 45.54 31.11
C SER A 786 -29.66 45.23 31.78
N MET A 787 -29.46 45.79 32.93
CA MET A 787 -28.26 45.56 33.75
C MET A 787 -28.60 44.88 35.04
N ILE A 788 -27.81 43.86 35.44
CA ILE A 788 -27.91 43.20 36.75
C ILE A 788 -26.78 43.69 37.63
N LEU A 789 -27.17 44.35 38.68
CA LEU A 789 -26.25 44.87 39.70
C LEU A 789 -26.34 44.04 40.99
N GLN A 790 -25.21 43.61 41.56
CA GLN A 790 -25.15 42.80 42.76
C GLN A 790 -23.81 43.00 43.49
N ASP A 791 -23.88 43.18 44.77
CA ASP A 791 -22.71 43.06 45.67
C ASP A 791 -22.76 41.67 46.34
N ASN A 792 -21.66 41.00 46.46
CA ASN A 792 -21.62 39.63 46.96
C ASN A 792 -21.93 39.54 48.48
N GLU A 793 -21.66 40.60 49.25
CA GLU A 793 -21.72 40.60 50.66
C GLU A 793 -22.86 41.47 51.25
N LYS A 794 -23.18 42.58 50.57
CA LYS A 794 -24.08 43.61 51.10
C LYS A 794 -25.20 43.92 50.13
N THR A 795 -26.43 44.01 50.61
CA THR A 795 -27.54 44.50 49.80
C THR A 795 -27.34 45.97 49.43
N LEU A 796 -27.44 46.25 48.11
CA LEU A 796 -27.32 47.61 47.61
C LEU A 796 -28.52 48.45 48.04
N ASN A 797 -28.28 49.67 48.49
CA ASN A 797 -29.34 50.63 48.82
C ASN A 797 -29.66 51.53 47.62
N ASP A 798 -30.84 52.15 47.61
CA ASP A 798 -31.30 52.97 46.46
C ASP A 798 -30.33 54.10 46.18
N LYS A 799 -29.71 54.77 47.17
CA LYS A 799 -28.74 55.84 46.89
C LYS A 799 -27.51 55.37 46.17
N GLN A 800 -27.03 54.16 46.47
CA GLN A 800 -25.89 53.54 45.76
C GLN A 800 -26.26 53.21 44.33
N ILE A 801 -27.43 52.65 44.13
CA ILE A 801 -27.95 52.26 42.80
C ILE A 801 -28.12 53.51 41.93
N ASP A 802 -28.75 54.54 42.46
CA ASP A 802 -28.97 55.79 41.74
C ASP A 802 -27.65 56.51 41.36
N ALA A 803 -26.67 56.45 42.26
CA ALA A 803 -25.33 56.98 41.99
C ALA A 803 -24.62 56.22 40.84
N ILE A 804 -24.72 54.87 40.81
CA ILE A 804 -24.18 54.03 39.75
C ILE A 804 -24.88 54.32 38.41
N MET A 805 -26.21 54.34 38.42
CA MET A 805 -27.02 54.59 37.24
C MET A 805 -26.74 55.97 36.68
N SER A 806 -26.69 57.01 37.51
CA SER A 806 -26.38 58.35 37.11
C SER A 806 -25.00 58.48 36.44
N LYS A 807 -24.01 57.76 36.98
CA LYS A 807 -22.66 57.74 36.45
C LYS A 807 -22.61 57.00 35.08
N ILE A 808 -23.31 55.88 34.94
CA ILE A 808 -23.45 55.14 33.68
C ILE A 808 -24.11 55.99 32.62
N ILE A 809 -25.25 56.61 32.94
CA ILE A 809 -25.98 57.47 32.01
C ILE A 809 -25.11 58.63 31.54
N LYS A 810 -24.45 59.34 32.46
CA LYS A 810 -23.57 60.43 32.13
C LYS A 810 -22.40 60.02 31.20
N ASN A 811 -21.81 58.86 31.43
CA ASN A 811 -20.74 58.34 30.58
C ASN A 811 -21.24 57.96 29.21
N LEU A 812 -22.44 57.36 29.10
CA LEU A 812 -23.07 57.00 27.83
C LEU A 812 -23.42 58.26 27.04
N GLU A 813 -23.94 59.30 27.67
CA GLU A 813 -24.20 60.61 27.07
C GLU A 813 -22.91 61.24 26.55
N THR A 814 -21.86 61.27 27.37
CA THR A 814 -20.61 61.97 27.08
C THR A 814 -19.82 61.29 25.98
N GLN A 815 -19.76 59.94 26.00
CA GLN A 815 -18.88 59.15 25.08
C GLN A 815 -19.59 58.77 23.79
N LEU A 816 -20.90 58.50 23.84
CA LEU A 816 -21.65 57.96 22.70
C LEU A 816 -22.77 58.87 22.23
N GLY A 817 -22.99 60.04 22.89
CA GLY A 817 -24.11 60.93 22.57
C GLY A 817 -25.47 60.25 22.80
N ALA A 818 -25.53 59.27 23.68
CA ALA A 818 -26.77 58.58 24.00
C ALA A 818 -27.73 59.47 24.79
N GLN A 819 -29.03 59.41 24.46
CA GLN A 819 -30.09 60.13 25.19
C GLN A 819 -31.05 59.11 25.81
N LEU A 820 -31.50 59.36 27.04
CA LEU A 820 -32.57 58.54 27.63
C LEU A 820 -33.86 58.77 26.83
N ARG A 821 -34.58 57.70 26.58
CA ARG A 821 -35.88 57.72 25.90
C ARG A 821 -37.03 57.64 26.87
#